data_8c388af0251cd5010766672c8a492d4d
#
_entry.id   8c388af0251cd5010766672c8a492d4d
#
_cell.length_a   1.000
_cell.length_b   1.000
_cell.length_c   1.000
_cell.angle_alpha   90.00
_cell.angle_beta   90.00
_cell.angle_gamma   90.00
#
_symmetry.space_group_name_H-M   'P 1'
#
loop_
_entity.id
_entity.type
_entity.pdbx_description
1 polymer ?
#
loop_
_entity_poly.entity_id
_entity_poly.type
_entity_poly.pdbx_seq_one_letter_code
_entity_poly.pdbx_strand_id
1 'polypeptide(L)'
;GNMEAYRLTGRADWYAYTDKWCRHNEWKGAKSDDRANWKYKTYGEGQDFVLFGDWQICFQTYIDMYNLVPAPYKVARAIEVMSHECSMTDFHFWWWADALYMVMPVMTKMYKLTGEIKYLDKLTENFLWSDSLMYDKDEQLYYRDAKYIYPKVKTACNGGKSFWARGDGWVLAGLAKVLADMPQDYKNRPIFVQRFRELAEGVARVQRPEGYWSRSMLCEDDAPGPETSGTAFFTYGMLWGVNNGYLDRATYAPVIAKAWKYLSETALQPDGSIGFVQPIGEKPDPTKTVDAHSQAPFGTGAWLLAACEMVRFLDADPLAPAPNPDAITNSIYHHNPGTPAVSGPVGGGSSAAIAPSGSPTAADPMLRYAGHEDWGSFEIKNPTDDNIAQVIEITTIDALRTANCAVAREFFFLDSDRNEVPYQITHDGKVLVFCSVRPHSSITLTMYKGQPLDYELTANGRIYPNRWDDLVWENDRCAWRFYGPDAHNHMKNPAYGFDTFTKNTPHPIQDQLYHNELTSYGVHERMNRDKSPLNWNEVHRGYTYHRNHGAGMDAYTVGATLGAGAAALIAPTLNSKLSTLNLVYPLHYEKAEILDNGPLRFTVRMTMPARPCSALGGSAAESGDSIREIRLITQDCGSHFARVEIT
;
A
#
# COMPACT_ATOMS: atom_id res chain seq x y z
N GLY A 1 3.03 12.55 -0.07
CA GLY A 1 4.33 12.07 0.45
C GLY A 1 4.17 10.91 1.42
N ASN A 2 3.52 11.12 2.59
CA ASN A 2 3.43 10.09 3.66
C ASN A 2 2.86 8.75 3.18
N MET A 3 1.82 8.76 2.36
CA MET A 3 1.23 7.51 1.84
C MET A 3 2.17 6.77 0.88
N GLU A 4 2.97 7.50 0.09
CA GLU A 4 4.01 6.89 -0.74
C GLU A 4 5.14 6.32 0.12
N ALA A 5 5.57 7.07 1.14
CA ALA A 5 6.56 6.58 2.10
C ALA A 5 6.05 5.34 2.86
N TYR A 6 4.78 5.32 3.24
CA TYR A 6 4.14 4.13 3.82
C TYR A 6 4.15 2.93 2.87
N ARG A 7 3.70 3.11 1.62
CA ARG A 7 3.68 2.04 0.61
C ARG A 7 5.07 1.49 0.31
N LEU A 8 6.08 2.36 0.30
CA LEU A 8 7.46 1.97 0.02
C LEU A 8 8.12 1.27 1.21
N THR A 9 7.85 1.73 2.44
CA THR A 9 8.60 1.31 3.64
C THR A 9 7.81 0.42 4.59
N GLY A 10 6.49 0.36 4.48
CA GLY A 10 5.59 -0.31 5.42
C GLY A 10 5.59 0.26 6.85
N ARG A 11 6.28 1.35 7.10
CA ARG A 11 6.41 1.93 8.44
C ARG A 11 5.08 2.45 8.95
N ALA A 12 4.63 1.90 10.05
CA ALA A 12 3.33 2.23 10.65
C ALA A 12 3.22 3.69 11.12
N ASP A 13 4.35 4.37 11.41
CA ASP A 13 4.35 5.77 11.82
C ASP A 13 3.84 6.70 10.71
N TRP A 14 4.14 6.41 9.43
CA TRP A 14 3.59 7.15 8.29
C TRP A 14 2.06 7.02 8.20
N TYR A 15 1.57 5.79 8.40
CA TYR A 15 0.12 5.54 8.43
C TYR A 15 -0.53 6.22 9.63
N ALA A 16 0.00 6.03 10.84
CA ALA A 16 -0.55 6.56 12.07
C ALA A 16 -0.61 8.11 12.07
N TYR A 17 0.47 8.76 11.58
CA TYR A 17 0.48 10.21 11.40
C TYR A 17 -0.62 10.66 10.43
N THR A 18 -0.75 9.97 9.30
CA THR A 18 -1.74 10.29 8.27
C THR A 18 -3.17 10.06 8.78
N ASP A 19 -3.43 8.94 9.47
CA ASP A 19 -4.73 8.62 10.07
C ASP A 19 -5.12 9.67 11.13
N LYS A 20 -4.18 10.05 11.99
CA LYS A 20 -4.40 11.14 12.98
C LYS A 20 -4.80 12.44 12.30
N TRP A 21 -4.13 12.80 11.21
CA TRP A 21 -4.46 14.01 10.44
C TRP A 21 -5.84 13.89 9.77
N CYS A 22 -6.18 12.75 9.17
CA CYS A 22 -7.47 12.51 8.55
C CYS A 22 -8.62 12.61 9.58
N ARG A 23 -8.46 11.99 10.75
CA ARG A 23 -9.45 12.05 11.86
C ARG A 23 -9.61 13.46 12.41
N HIS A 24 -8.51 14.20 12.56
CA HIS A 24 -8.55 15.60 12.99
C HIS A 24 -9.37 16.48 12.04
N ASN A 25 -9.29 16.20 10.73
CA ASN A 25 -10.05 16.89 9.70
C ASN A 25 -11.44 16.26 9.43
N GLU A 26 -11.87 15.30 10.26
CA GLU A 26 -13.19 14.66 10.17
C GLU A 26 -13.46 14.01 8.80
N TRP A 27 -12.40 13.65 8.05
CA TRP A 27 -12.48 13.15 6.68
C TRP A 27 -13.21 14.10 5.72
N LYS A 28 -13.18 15.40 6.03
CA LYS A 28 -13.78 16.49 5.25
C LYS A 28 -12.68 17.41 4.71
N GLY A 29 -12.98 18.09 3.61
CA GLY A 29 -12.29 19.30 3.17
C GLY A 29 -13.03 20.52 3.74
N ALA A 30 -13.70 21.29 2.89
CA ALA A 30 -14.66 22.28 3.36
C ALA A 30 -15.82 21.60 4.11
N LYS A 31 -16.24 22.17 5.25
CA LYS A 31 -17.14 21.51 6.20
C LYS A 31 -18.63 21.82 6.00
N SER A 32 -19.00 22.70 5.06
CA SER A 32 -20.41 23.01 4.79
C SER A 32 -21.16 21.80 4.27
N ASP A 33 -22.14 21.33 5.01
CA ASP A 33 -22.98 20.18 4.63
C ASP A 33 -24.23 20.60 3.84
N ASP A 34 -24.59 21.89 3.86
CA ASP A 34 -25.74 22.44 3.13
C ASP A 34 -25.35 22.81 1.69
N ARG A 35 -25.72 21.96 0.74
CA ARG A 35 -25.44 22.17 -0.71
C ARG A 35 -26.03 23.47 -1.26
N ALA A 36 -27.10 23.98 -0.70
CA ALA A 36 -27.71 25.25 -1.14
C ALA A 36 -26.77 26.44 -0.90
N ASN A 37 -25.88 26.33 0.07
CA ASN A 37 -24.90 27.35 0.41
C ASN A 37 -23.52 27.13 -0.27
N TRP A 38 -23.33 26.04 -0.99
CA TRP A 38 -22.06 25.78 -1.66
C TRP A 38 -21.74 26.84 -2.69
N LYS A 39 -20.52 27.37 -2.61
CA LYS A 39 -20.03 28.46 -3.44
C LYS A 39 -18.84 27.99 -4.26
N TYR A 40 -18.74 28.56 -5.42
CA TYR A 40 -17.56 28.51 -6.25
C TYR A 40 -17.15 29.92 -6.62
N LYS A 41 -15.92 30.29 -6.30
CA LYS A 41 -15.28 31.55 -6.70
C LYS A 41 -13.78 31.36 -6.81
N THR A 42 -13.12 32.32 -7.43
CA THR A 42 -11.68 32.35 -7.68
C THR A 42 -10.82 32.18 -6.41
N TYR A 43 -11.26 32.63 -5.24
CA TYR A 43 -10.61 32.37 -3.96
C TYR A 43 -11.65 31.93 -2.96
N GLY A 44 -11.46 30.75 -2.35
CA GLY A 44 -12.47 30.11 -1.54
C GLY A 44 -11.94 29.53 -0.23
N GLU A 45 -11.49 30.39 0.70
CA GLU A 45 -11.02 29.93 2.01
C GLU A 45 -12.17 29.60 2.99
N GLY A 46 -13.38 30.12 2.72
CA GLY A 46 -14.57 29.85 3.56
C GLY A 46 -15.09 28.42 3.40
N GLN A 47 -15.75 27.91 4.43
CA GLN A 47 -16.24 26.52 4.50
C GLN A 47 -17.31 26.18 3.44
N ASP A 48 -17.95 27.17 2.82
CA ASP A 48 -18.93 26.99 1.74
C ASP A 48 -18.29 26.83 0.34
N PHE A 49 -16.98 27.07 0.21
CA PHE A 49 -16.27 26.96 -1.06
C PHE A 49 -15.83 25.53 -1.36
N VAL A 50 -16.75 24.62 -1.32
CA VAL A 50 -16.52 23.16 -1.38
C VAL A 50 -15.82 22.71 -2.66
N LEU A 51 -16.01 23.45 -3.78
CA LEU A 51 -15.37 23.14 -5.07
C LEU A 51 -14.02 23.85 -5.28
N PHE A 52 -13.46 24.46 -4.27
CA PHE A 52 -12.11 25.03 -4.35
C PHE A 52 -11.05 23.95 -4.13
N GLY A 53 -10.06 23.87 -5.00
CA GLY A 53 -9.07 22.78 -5.04
C GLY A 53 -8.33 22.54 -3.72
N ASP A 54 -8.05 23.60 -2.96
CA ASP A 54 -7.39 23.49 -1.64
C ASP A 54 -8.20 22.65 -0.64
N TRP A 55 -9.53 22.65 -0.75
CA TRP A 55 -10.40 21.80 0.06
C TRP A 55 -10.56 20.39 -0.48
N GLN A 56 -10.26 20.17 -1.77
CA GLN A 56 -10.43 18.87 -2.42
C GLN A 56 -9.15 18.02 -2.38
N ILE A 57 -7.97 18.60 -2.22
CA ILE A 57 -6.68 17.90 -2.24
C ILE A 57 -6.61 16.76 -1.20
N CYS A 58 -7.25 16.93 -0.04
CA CYS A 58 -7.29 15.93 1.03
C CYS A 58 -7.93 14.60 0.60
N PHE A 59 -8.82 14.63 -0.39
CA PHE A 59 -9.49 13.45 -0.91
C PHE A 59 -8.52 12.44 -1.54
N GLN A 60 -7.37 12.89 -2.10
CA GLN A 60 -6.32 11.97 -2.51
C GLN A 60 -5.89 11.05 -1.36
N THR A 61 -5.64 11.65 -0.19
CA THR A 61 -5.22 10.92 1.00
C THR A 61 -6.34 10.07 1.58
N TYR A 62 -7.57 10.58 1.61
CA TYR A 62 -8.72 9.84 2.16
C TYR A 62 -9.04 8.59 1.34
N ILE A 63 -8.96 8.66 0.01
CA ILE A 63 -9.14 7.50 -0.87
C ILE A 63 -7.96 6.52 -0.70
N ASP A 64 -6.73 7.01 -0.59
CA ASP A 64 -5.58 6.15 -0.31
C ASP A 64 -5.71 5.40 1.04
N MET A 65 -6.20 6.07 2.07
CA MET A 65 -6.45 5.48 3.39
C MET A 65 -7.65 4.52 3.38
N TYR A 66 -8.65 4.79 2.54
CA TYR A 66 -9.77 3.88 2.31
C TYR A 66 -9.30 2.60 1.63
N ASN A 67 -8.46 2.71 0.59
CA ASN A 67 -7.94 1.55 -0.14
C ASN A 67 -7.07 0.64 0.73
N LEU A 68 -6.47 1.16 1.80
CA LEU A 68 -5.71 0.37 2.76
C LEU A 68 -6.61 -0.29 3.81
N VAL A 69 -7.55 0.45 4.34
CA VAL A 69 -8.50 0.00 5.37
C VAL A 69 -9.87 0.58 5.02
N PRO A 70 -10.70 -0.16 4.28
CA PRO A 70 -12.00 0.31 3.83
C PRO A 70 -12.93 0.66 5.00
N ALA A 71 -13.45 1.89 4.97
CA ALA A 71 -14.52 2.33 5.86
C ALA A 71 -15.29 3.46 5.15
N PRO A 72 -16.60 3.33 4.91
CA PRO A 72 -17.38 4.25 4.07
C PRO A 72 -17.24 5.72 4.45
N TYR A 73 -17.14 6.03 5.73
CA TYR A 73 -16.98 7.42 6.21
C TYR A 73 -15.72 8.11 5.69
N LYS A 74 -14.66 7.35 5.33
CA LYS A 74 -13.40 7.92 4.83
C LYS A 74 -13.55 8.57 3.45
N VAL A 75 -14.47 8.08 2.64
CA VAL A 75 -14.67 8.54 1.26
C VAL A 75 -16.03 9.18 1.01
N ALA A 76 -16.94 9.14 1.97
CA ALA A 76 -18.30 9.68 1.82
C ALA A 76 -18.29 11.13 1.34
N ARG A 77 -17.44 11.97 1.95
CA ARG A 77 -17.33 13.39 1.56
C ARG A 77 -16.71 13.57 0.17
N ALA A 78 -15.69 12.79 -0.16
CA ALA A 78 -15.10 12.80 -1.49
C ALA A 78 -16.13 12.42 -2.57
N ILE A 79 -16.91 11.36 -2.34
CA ILE A 79 -17.97 10.93 -3.24
C ILE A 79 -19.01 12.05 -3.41
N GLU A 80 -19.46 12.65 -2.32
CA GLU A 80 -20.46 13.72 -2.34
C GLU A 80 -19.99 14.91 -3.17
N VAL A 81 -18.80 15.44 -2.86
CA VAL A 81 -18.27 16.67 -3.47
C VAL A 81 -17.91 16.43 -4.94
N MET A 82 -17.18 15.34 -5.24
CA MET A 82 -16.72 15.09 -6.60
C MET A 82 -17.87 14.67 -7.52
N SER A 83 -18.88 13.97 -7.01
CA SER A 83 -20.10 13.70 -7.80
C SER A 83 -20.88 14.97 -8.10
N HIS A 84 -20.91 15.91 -7.16
CA HIS A 84 -21.55 17.21 -7.39
C HIS A 84 -20.80 17.99 -8.47
N GLU A 85 -19.47 18.10 -8.40
CA GLU A 85 -18.66 18.74 -9.43
C GLU A 85 -18.87 18.11 -10.81
N CYS A 86 -18.93 16.77 -10.90
CA CYS A 86 -19.22 16.07 -12.15
C CYS A 86 -20.63 16.33 -12.69
N SER A 87 -21.60 16.69 -11.85
CA SER A 87 -22.97 17.02 -12.27
C SER A 87 -23.15 18.43 -12.81
N MET A 88 -22.15 19.30 -12.57
CA MET A 88 -22.21 20.69 -13.02
C MET A 88 -21.84 20.81 -14.50
N THR A 89 -22.48 21.73 -15.20
CA THR A 89 -22.14 22.09 -16.58
C THR A 89 -20.93 23.02 -16.66
N ASP A 90 -20.57 23.67 -15.56
CA ASP A 90 -19.38 24.51 -15.46
C ASP A 90 -18.12 23.63 -15.42
N PHE A 91 -17.04 24.11 -16.03
CA PHE A 91 -15.73 23.45 -16.13
C PHE A 91 -14.56 24.40 -15.85
N HIS A 92 -14.82 25.60 -15.32
CA HIS A 92 -13.82 26.62 -15.07
C HIS A 92 -13.24 26.54 -13.64
N PHE A 93 -13.27 25.37 -13.01
CA PHE A 93 -12.90 25.22 -11.61
C PHE A 93 -11.39 25.32 -11.37
N TRP A 94 -10.56 24.89 -12.33
CA TRP A 94 -9.12 24.77 -12.15
C TRP A 94 -8.36 25.89 -12.89
N TRP A 95 -8.59 27.12 -12.46
CA TRP A 95 -8.12 28.34 -13.10
C TRP A 95 -6.64 28.68 -12.79
N TRP A 96 -5.94 27.88 -11.95
CA TRP A 96 -4.55 28.07 -11.55
C TRP A 96 -3.81 26.71 -11.54
N ALA A 97 -2.47 26.77 -11.73
CA ALA A 97 -1.61 25.60 -11.90
C ALA A 97 -1.68 24.63 -10.72
N ASP A 98 -1.78 25.13 -9.49
CA ASP A 98 -1.84 24.34 -8.26
C ASP A 98 -3.05 23.38 -8.26
N ALA A 99 -4.20 23.82 -8.78
CA ALA A 99 -5.41 22.99 -8.87
C ALA A 99 -5.18 21.70 -9.68
N LEU A 100 -4.30 21.73 -10.68
CA LEU A 100 -3.99 20.55 -11.48
C LEU A 100 -3.32 19.43 -10.66
N TYR A 101 -2.57 19.77 -9.62
CA TYR A 101 -2.08 18.78 -8.66
C TYR A 101 -3.12 18.40 -7.61
N MET A 102 -3.91 19.38 -7.18
CA MET A 102 -4.85 19.21 -6.07
C MET A 102 -6.00 18.29 -6.46
N VAL A 103 -6.59 18.48 -7.64
CA VAL A 103 -7.87 17.87 -8.01
C VAL A 103 -7.76 16.80 -9.11
N MET A 104 -6.89 16.96 -10.12
CA MET A 104 -6.80 15.94 -11.18
C MET A 104 -6.59 14.52 -10.64
N PRO A 105 -5.66 14.28 -9.68
CA PRO A 105 -5.48 12.93 -9.12
C PRO A 105 -6.67 12.46 -8.27
N VAL A 106 -7.50 13.37 -7.74
CA VAL A 106 -8.75 12.98 -7.07
C VAL A 106 -9.71 12.36 -8.07
N MET A 107 -9.87 12.95 -9.25
CA MET A 107 -10.75 12.45 -10.29
C MET A 107 -10.36 11.03 -10.76
N THR A 108 -9.06 10.77 -10.99
CA THR A 108 -8.62 9.42 -11.37
C THR A 108 -8.81 8.42 -10.24
N LYS A 109 -8.56 8.80 -8.99
CA LYS A 109 -8.83 7.95 -7.82
C LYS A 109 -10.33 7.70 -7.62
N MET A 110 -11.18 8.69 -7.88
CA MET A 110 -12.64 8.51 -7.86
C MET A 110 -13.11 7.54 -8.94
N TYR A 111 -12.54 7.60 -10.14
CA TYR A 111 -12.81 6.59 -11.17
C TYR A 111 -12.42 5.19 -10.70
N LYS A 112 -11.22 5.02 -10.13
CA LYS A 112 -10.78 3.72 -9.60
C LYS A 112 -11.65 3.22 -8.45
N LEU A 113 -12.16 4.12 -7.63
CA LEU A 113 -13.03 3.80 -6.50
C LEU A 113 -14.43 3.36 -6.93
N THR A 114 -14.99 3.99 -7.98
CA THR A 114 -16.42 3.85 -8.34
C THR A 114 -16.65 3.14 -9.68
N GLY A 115 -15.65 3.08 -10.56
CA GLY A 115 -15.78 2.63 -11.95
C GLY A 115 -16.53 3.62 -12.88
N GLU A 116 -16.93 4.80 -12.38
CA GLU A 116 -17.76 5.73 -13.14
C GLU A 116 -16.92 6.64 -14.06
N ILE A 117 -17.07 6.48 -15.37
CA ILE A 117 -16.33 7.22 -16.40
C ILE A 117 -16.51 8.75 -16.31
N LYS A 118 -17.60 9.22 -15.73
CA LYS A 118 -17.88 10.66 -15.55
C LYS A 118 -16.72 11.43 -14.90
N TYR A 119 -15.97 10.79 -14.00
CA TYR A 119 -14.82 11.42 -13.34
C TYR A 119 -13.68 11.67 -14.32
N LEU A 120 -13.40 10.74 -15.22
CA LEU A 120 -12.37 10.93 -16.25
C LEU A 120 -12.80 11.92 -17.34
N ASP A 121 -14.08 11.92 -17.69
CA ASP A 121 -14.60 12.87 -18.69
C ASP A 121 -14.59 14.29 -18.10
N LYS A 122 -14.99 14.48 -16.83
CA LYS A 122 -14.91 15.78 -16.15
C LYS A 122 -13.46 16.24 -15.92
N LEU A 123 -12.57 15.33 -15.56
CA LEU A 123 -11.13 15.58 -15.52
C LEU A 123 -10.64 16.16 -16.85
N THR A 124 -10.99 15.52 -17.96
CA THR A 124 -10.54 15.93 -19.27
C THR A 124 -11.11 17.31 -19.65
N GLU A 125 -12.38 17.55 -19.38
CA GLU A 125 -13.04 18.83 -19.67
C GLU A 125 -12.36 19.99 -18.91
N ASN A 126 -12.19 19.86 -17.60
CA ASN A 126 -11.55 20.86 -16.75
C ASN A 126 -10.08 21.05 -17.14
N PHE A 127 -9.35 19.96 -17.41
CA PHE A 127 -7.94 20.02 -17.79
C PHE A 127 -7.73 20.75 -19.12
N LEU A 128 -8.51 20.42 -20.15
CA LEU A 128 -8.37 21.06 -21.47
C LEU A 128 -8.60 22.58 -21.41
N TRP A 129 -9.55 23.01 -20.60
CA TRP A 129 -9.74 24.44 -20.39
C TRP A 129 -8.55 25.07 -19.65
N SER A 130 -8.08 24.47 -18.56
CA SER A 130 -6.93 24.97 -17.79
C SER A 130 -5.65 25.01 -18.64
N ASP A 131 -5.44 23.97 -19.43
CA ASP A 131 -4.34 23.86 -20.38
C ASP A 131 -4.37 24.97 -21.45
N SER A 132 -5.55 25.21 -22.03
CA SER A 132 -5.74 26.30 -23.02
C SER A 132 -5.50 27.68 -22.42
N LEU A 133 -5.74 27.86 -21.12
CA LEU A 133 -5.56 29.12 -20.42
C LEU A 133 -4.10 29.37 -20.04
N MET A 134 -3.38 28.36 -19.55
CA MET A 134 -2.11 28.56 -18.85
C MET A 134 -0.89 28.00 -19.56
N TYR A 135 -1.03 27.06 -20.49
CA TYR A 135 0.10 26.43 -21.14
C TYR A 135 0.71 27.30 -22.22
N ASP A 136 2.00 27.55 -22.10
CA ASP A 136 2.81 28.25 -23.14
C ASP A 136 3.51 27.20 -24.00
N LYS A 137 3.12 27.11 -25.27
CA LYS A 137 3.65 26.10 -26.22
C LYS A 137 5.10 26.32 -26.61
N ASP A 138 5.57 27.58 -26.63
CA ASP A 138 6.93 27.90 -27.02
C ASP A 138 7.93 27.53 -25.94
N GLU A 139 7.57 27.79 -24.70
CA GLU A 139 8.40 27.46 -23.55
C GLU A 139 8.12 26.05 -22.97
N GLN A 140 7.01 25.41 -23.33
CA GLN A 140 6.56 24.14 -22.78
C GLN A 140 6.40 24.21 -21.25
N LEU A 141 5.93 25.36 -20.73
CA LEU A 141 5.77 25.66 -19.31
C LEU A 141 4.39 26.24 -19.06
N TYR A 142 3.97 26.27 -17.79
CA TYR A 142 2.68 26.82 -17.37
C TYR A 142 2.82 28.16 -16.66
N TYR A 143 2.06 29.16 -17.10
CA TYR A 143 1.77 30.30 -16.23
C TYR A 143 0.98 29.84 -15.00
N ARG A 144 1.23 30.45 -13.85
CA ARG A 144 0.51 30.10 -12.62
C ARG A 144 -1.00 30.29 -12.74
N ASP A 145 -1.43 31.39 -13.38
CA ASP A 145 -2.82 31.70 -13.72
C ASP A 145 -2.88 32.87 -14.74
N ALA A 146 -4.09 33.26 -15.14
CA ALA A 146 -4.33 34.31 -16.14
C ALA A 146 -3.75 35.69 -15.78
N LYS A 147 -3.41 35.95 -14.51
CA LYS A 147 -2.78 37.23 -14.08
C LYS A 147 -1.33 37.33 -14.56
N TYR A 148 -0.66 36.18 -14.73
CA TYR A 148 0.78 36.10 -15.02
C TYR A 148 1.11 35.87 -16.49
N ILE A 149 0.11 35.70 -17.37
CA ILE A 149 0.29 35.47 -18.80
C ILE A 149 0.96 36.69 -19.42
N TYR A 150 2.08 36.44 -20.14
CA TYR A 150 2.78 37.47 -20.89
C TYR A 150 1.82 38.23 -21.85
N PRO A 151 1.94 39.57 -21.99
CA PRO A 151 2.91 40.48 -21.38
C PRO A 151 2.46 41.15 -20.08
N LYS A 152 1.46 40.63 -19.38
CA LYS A 152 0.97 41.20 -18.09
C LYS A 152 2.05 41.24 -17.02
N VAL A 153 2.85 40.16 -16.94
CA VAL A 153 4.04 40.07 -16.08
C VAL A 153 5.24 39.75 -16.96
N LYS A 154 6.37 40.37 -16.65
CA LYS A 154 7.63 40.24 -17.41
C LYS A 154 8.79 40.01 -16.44
N THR A 155 9.77 39.21 -16.90
CA THR A 155 11.02 39.00 -16.12
C THR A 155 11.91 40.25 -16.15
N ALA A 156 12.69 40.44 -15.08
CA ALA A 156 13.65 41.52 -14.96
C ALA A 156 14.84 41.37 -15.90
N CYS A 157 15.27 40.14 -16.22
CA CYS A 157 16.45 39.88 -17.04
C CYS A 157 16.35 40.44 -18.48
N ASN A 158 15.21 40.25 -19.14
CA ASN A 158 15.05 40.58 -20.54
C ASN A 158 13.63 41.05 -20.91
N GLY A 159 12.76 41.26 -19.97
CA GLY A 159 11.36 41.58 -20.19
C GLY A 159 10.54 40.44 -20.83
N GLY A 160 11.03 39.22 -20.74
CA GLY A 160 10.41 38.01 -21.30
C GLY A 160 9.30 37.41 -20.41
N LYS A 161 8.91 36.17 -20.73
CA LYS A 161 7.88 35.41 -20.03
C LYS A 161 8.35 35.00 -18.62
N SER A 162 7.45 34.99 -17.62
CA SER A 162 7.75 34.62 -16.26
C SER A 162 6.99 33.35 -15.85
N PHE A 163 7.74 32.32 -15.42
CA PHE A 163 7.21 31.04 -14.97
C PHE A 163 7.72 30.74 -13.57
N TRP A 164 6.86 30.16 -12.75
CA TRP A 164 7.12 29.92 -11.34
C TRP A 164 7.39 28.44 -11.08
N ALA A 165 8.58 28.09 -10.54
CA ALA A 165 9.01 26.70 -10.38
C ALA A 165 8.01 25.82 -9.62
N ARG A 166 7.44 26.29 -8.51
CA ARG A 166 6.42 25.51 -7.79
C ARG A 166 5.11 25.38 -8.58
N GLY A 167 4.73 26.38 -9.37
CA GLY A 167 3.56 26.32 -10.25
C GLY A 167 3.68 25.18 -11.27
N ASP A 168 4.77 25.19 -12.04
CA ASP A 168 5.07 24.11 -12.99
C ASP A 168 5.29 22.76 -12.28
N GLY A 169 5.89 22.78 -11.09
CA GLY A 169 6.09 21.61 -10.26
C GLY A 169 4.79 20.90 -9.88
N TRP A 170 3.77 21.68 -9.52
CA TRP A 170 2.43 21.14 -9.27
C TRP A 170 1.87 20.42 -10.50
N VAL A 171 2.00 21.04 -11.68
CA VAL A 171 1.44 20.46 -12.90
C VAL A 171 2.13 19.16 -13.29
N LEU A 172 3.47 19.13 -13.30
CA LEU A 172 4.22 17.93 -13.67
C LEU A 172 3.94 16.76 -12.71
N ALA A 173 3.94 17.04 -11.41
CA ALA A 173 3.62 16.04 -10.40
C ALA A 173 2.15 15.59 -10.46
N GLY A 174 1.23 16.50 -10.78
CA GLY A 174 -0.18 16.20 -10.98
C GLY A 174 -0.40 15.25 -12.17
N LEU A 175 0.25 15.54 -13.30
CA LEU A 175 0.20 14.69 -14.51
C LEU A 175 0.79 13.30 -14.27
N ALA A 176 1.91 13.19 -13.54
CA ALA A 176 2.47 11.89 -13.14
C ALA A 176 1.46 11.05 -12.34
N LYS A 177 0.81 11.65 -11.33
CA LYS A 177 -0.23 10.97 -10.53
C LYS A 177 -1.46 10.59 -11.35
N VAL A 178 -1.89 11.45 -12.28
CA VAL A 178 -3.01 11.16 -13.18
C VAL A 178 -2.69 9.96 -14.05
N LEU A 179 -1.53 9.95 -14.70
CA LEU A 179 -1.10 8.87 -15.56
C LEU A 179 -0.89 7.54 -14.82
N ALA A 180 -0.52 7.60 -13.56
CA ALA A 180 -0.42 6.43 -12.70
C ALA A 180 -1.76 5.74 -12.46
N ASP A 181 -2.84 6.49 -12.34
CA ASP A 181 -4.17 5.98 -11.99
C ASP A 181 -5.13 5.88 -13.18
N MET A 182 -4.89 6.60 -14.28
CA MET A 182 -5.76 6.63 -15.46
C MET A 182 -5.65 5.33 -16.27
N PRO A 183 -6.76 4.68 -16.69
CA PRO A 183 -6.73 3.49 -17.53
C PRO A 183 -5.97 3.68 -18.82
N GLN A 184 -5.27 2.63 -19.29
CA GLN A 184 -4.48 2.66 -20.52
C GLN A 184 -5.36 2.88 -21.77
N ASP A 185 -6.56 2.34 -21.75
CA ASP A 185 -7.54 2.39 -22.85
C ASP A 185 -8.46 3.62 -22.80
N TYR A 186 -8.24 4.53 -21.84
CA TYR A 186 -9.04 5.76 -21.81
C TYR A 186 -8.76 6.64 -23.03
N LYS A 187 -9.82 6.95 -23.80
CA LYS A 187 -9.72 7.62 -25.11
C LYS A 187 -8.89 8.90 -25.13
N ASN A 188 -8.88 9.67 -24.03
CA ASN A 188 -8.16 10.96 -23.93
C ASN A 188 -6.80 10.84 -23.22
N ARG A 189 -6.38 9.64 -22.78
CA ARG A 189 -5.07 9.44 -22.16
C ARG A 189 -3.89 9.99 -22.95
N PRO A 190 -3.85 9.89 -24.30
CA PRO A 190 -2.73 10.43 -25.08
C PRO A 190 -2.49 11.93 -24.87
N ILE A 191 -3.53 12.72 -24.57
CA ILE A 191 -3.42 14.15 -24.28
C ILE A 191 -2.55 14.39 -23.04
N PHE A 192 -2.81 13.64 -21.98
CA PHE A 192 -2.05 13.73 -20.71
C PHE A 192 -0.62 13.24 -20.88
N VAL A 193 -0.40 12.16 -21.64
CA VAL A 193 0.96 11.64 -21.94
C VAL A 193 1.77 12.68 -22.72
N GLN A 194 1.19 13.29 -23.75
CA GLN A 194 1.85 14.31 -24.55
C GLN A 194 2.24 15.50 -23.67
N ARG A 195 1.29 16.02 -22.90
CA ARG A 195 1.54 17.19 -22.04
C ARG A 195 2.57 16.91 -20.96
N PHE A 196 2.56 15.70 -20.36
CA PHE A 196 3.57 15.28 -19.40
C PHE A 196 4.98 15.31 -20.00
N ARG A 197 5.15 14.78 -21.22
CA ARG A 197 6.44 14.76 -21.93
C ARG A 197 6.93 16.15 -22.28
N GLU A 198 6.06 16.98 -22.86
CA GLU A 198 6.39 18.36 -23.25
C GLU A 198 6.80 19.19 -22.03
N LEU A 199 6.05 19.11 -20.93
CA LEU A 199 6.37 19.83 -19.70
C LEU A 199 7.69 19.33 -19.09
N ALA A 200 7.94 18.02 -19.06
CA ALA A 200 9.20 17.48 -18.57
C ALA A 200 10.41 17.96 -19.39
N GLU A 201 10.27 18.09 -20.71
CA GLU A 201 11.29 18.65 -21.60
C GLU A 201 11.53 20.13 -21.31
N GLY A 202 10.47 20.95 -21.24
CA GLY A 202 10.57 22.37 -20.91
C GLY A 202 11.24 22.62 -19.55
N VAL A 203 10.86 21.85 -18.55
CA VAL A 203 11.46 21.90 -17.21
C VAL A 203 12.94 21.49 -17.25
N ALA A 204 13.29 20.37 -17.88
CA ALA A 204 14.68 19.91 -17.95
C ALA A 204 15.62 20.92 -18.60
N ARG A 205 15.14 21.61 -19.65
CA ARG A 205 15.90 22.62 -20.38
C ARG A 205 16.38 23.78 -19.51
N VAL A 206 15.63 24.15 -18.50
CA VAL A 206 15.88 25.35 -17.67
C VAL A 206 16.43 25.04 -16.27
N GLN A 207 16.94 23.81 -16.07
CA GLN A 207 17.62 23.43 -14.84
C GLN A 207 18.91 24.25 -14.65
N ARG A 208 19.14 24.74 -13.45
CA ARG A 208 20.40 25.44 -13.10
C ARG A 208 21.58 24.47 -13.05
N PRO A 209 22.82 24.94 -13.32
CA PRO A 209 24.02 24.10 -13.24
C PRO A 209 24.17 23.40 -11.88
N GLU A 210 23.75 24.06 -10.79
CA GLU A 210 23.78 23.58 -9.40
C GLU A 210 22.74 22.49 -9.12
N GLY A 211 21.83 22.20 -10.07
CA GLY A 211 20.86 21.13 -10.02
C GLY A 211 19.46 21.52 -9.53
N TYR A 212 19.27 22.69 -8.97
CA TYR A 212 17.97 23.21 -8.58
C TYR A 212 17.28 24.00 -9.73
N TRP A 213 16.05 24.40 -9.51
CA TRP A 213 15.34 25.44 -10.27
C TRP A 213 15.13 26.65 -9.38
N SER A 214 15.47 27.83 -9.91
CA SER A 214 15.19 29.10 -9.23
C SER A 214 13.67 29.38 -9.22
N ARG A 215 13.22 30.20 -8.26
CA ARG A 215 11.81 30.57 -8.13
C ARG A 215 11.20 31.09 -9.42
N SER A 216 11.92 31.98 -10.15
CA SER A 216 11.64 32.39 -11.52
C SER A 216 12.48 31.53 -12.47
N MET A 217 11.84 30.64 -13.23
CA MET A 217 12.55 29.60 -13.98
C MET A 217 13.42 30.14 -15.10
N LEU A 218 12.98 31.23 -15.77
CA LEU A 218 13.71 31.83 -16.89
C LEU A 218 14.60 33.03 -16.51
N CYS A 219 14.47 33.53 -15.28
CA CYS A 219 15.23 34.67 -14.80
C CYS A 219 15.48 34.59 -13.30
N GLU A 220 16.66 34.13 -12.91
CA GLU A 220 17.02 34.00 -11.49
C GLU A 220 17.03 35.35 -10.77
N ASP A 221 17.37 36.44 -11.47
CA ASP A 221 17.43 37.78 -10.91
C ASP A 221 16.08 38.30 -10.37
N ASP A 222 14.96 37.76 -10.88
CA ASP A 222 13.62 38.11 -10.36
C ASP A 222 13.44 37.68 -8.90
N ALA A 223 14.03 36.55 -8.50
CA ALA A 223 13.99 36.02 -7.14
C ALA A 223 15.16 35.04 -6.96
N PRO A 224 16.34 35.54 -6.57
CA PRO A 224 17.57 34.75 -6.54
C PRO A 224 17.55 33.57 -5.57
N GLY A 225 18.28 32.52 -5.95
CA GLY A 225 18.51 31.32 -5.12
C GLY A 225 17.55 30.19 -5.38
N PRO A 226 17.80 29.04 -4.73
CA PRO A 226 17.05 27.80 -4.97
C PRO A 226 15.60 27.85 -4.49
N GLU A 227 14.79 26.99 -5.07
CA GLU A 227 13.41 26.71 -4.62
C GLU A 227 13.20 25.20 -4.53
N THR A 228 13.20 24.69 -3.30
CA THR A 228 13.20 23.25 -3.04
C THR A 228 11.88 22.57 -3.43
N SER A 229 10.72 23.21 -3.23
CA SER A 229 9.45 22.55 -3.51
C SER A 229 9.24 22.27 -5.00
N GLY A 230 9.53 23.25 -5.87
CA GLY A 230 9.51 23.06 -7.32
C GLY A 230 10.54 22.04 -7.77
N THR A 231 11.78 22.17 -7.29
CA THR A 231 12.86 21.23 -7.57
C THR A 231 12.46 19.78 -7.21
N ALA A 232 11.84 19.57 -6.06
CA ALA A 232 11.41 18.26 -5.62
C ALA A 232 10.26 17.70 -6.47
N PHE A 233 9.26 18.51 -6.83
CA PHE A 233 8.19 18.08 -7.71
C PHE A 233 8.68 17.73 -9.13
N PHE A 234 9.61 18.51 -9.67
CA PHE A 234 10.23 18.20 -10.96
C PHE A 234 11.02 16.90 -10.91
N THR A 235 11.81 16.72 -9.85
CA THR A 235 12.56 15.48 -9.63
C THR A 235 11.61 14.28 -9.50
N TYR A 236 10.52 14.39 -8.73
CA TYR A 236 9.49 13.38 -8.64
C TYR A 236 8.88 13.03 -9.99
N GLY A 237 8.42 14.04 -10.75
CA GLY A 237 7.78 13.82 -12.04
C GLY A 237 8.71 13.16 -13.06
N MET A 238 9.98 13.61 -13.14
CA MET A 238 10.97 13.01 -14.05
C MET A 238 11.36 11.59 -13.62
N LEU A 239 11.57 11.34 -12.32
CA LEU A 239 11.82 9.99 -11.79
C LEU A 239 10.67 9.04 -12.10
N TRP A 240 9.44 9.46 -11.80
CA TRP A 240 8.25 8.69 -12.10
C TRP A 240 8.15 8.38 -13.61
N GLY A 241 8.41 9.39 -14.45
CA GLY A 241 8.39 9.23 -15.89
C GLY A 241 9.42 8.22 -16.41
N VAL A 242 10.64 8.25 -15.87
CA VAL A 242 11.69 7.27 -16.22
C VAL A 242 11.36 5.88 -15.68
N ASN A 243 10.95 5.79 -14.42
CA ASN A 243 10.61 4.51 -13.78
C ASN A 243 9.46 3.78 -14.49
N ASN A 244 8.58 4.54 -15.17
CA ASN A 244 7.40 4.01 -15.86
C ASN A 244 7.50 4.07 -17.41
N GLY A 245 8.68 4.39 -17.97
CA GLY A 245 8.94 4.35 -19.42
C GLY A 245 8.34 5.50 -20.23
N TYR A 246 7.82 6.54 -19.58
CA TYR A 246 7.32 7.74 -20.29
C TYR A 246 8.43 8.67 -20.74
N LEU A 247 9.56 8.66 -20.03
CA LEU A 247 10.75 9.47 -20.29
C LEU A 247 11.97 8.58 -20.51
N ASP A 248 12.84 8.96 -21.45
CA ASP A 248 14.07 8.23 -21.73
C ASP A 248 15.08 8.38 -20.58
N ARG A 249 15.55 7.26 -20.04
CA ARG A 249 16.49 7.23 -18.91
C ARG A 249 17.82 7.93 -19.25
N ALA A 250 18.34 7.74 -20.46
CA ALA A 250 19.64 8.33 -20.84
C ALA A 250 19.59 9.86 -20.87
N THR A 251 18.46 10.40 -21.30
CA THR A 251 18.22 11.85 -21.38
C THR A 251 18.01 12.47 -20.00
N TYR A 252 17.20 11.83 -19.14
CA TYR A 252 16.76 12.45 -17.89
C TYR A 252 17.62 12.09 -16.67
N ALA A 253 18.37 10.97 -16.66
CA ALA A 253 19.19 10.60 -15.51
C ALA A 253 20.23 11.68 -15.12
N PRO A 254 20.90 12.38 -16.06
CA PRO A 254 21.82 13.47 -15.68
C PRO A 254 21.13 14.66 -15.01
N VAL A 255 19.90 15.00 -15.44
CA VAL A 255 19.07 16.08 -14.85
C VAL A 255 18.64 15.67 -13.45
N ILE A 256 18.12 14.46 -13.31
CA ILE A 256 17.70 13.86 -12.03
C ILE A 256 18.88 13.80 -11.04
N ALA A 257 20.06 13.35 -11.47
CA ALA A 257 21.23 13.22 -10.61
C ALA A 257 21.67 14.57 -9.99
N LYS A 258 21.67 15.65 -10.80
CA LYS A 258 21.97 16.99 -10.31
C LYS A 258 20.91 17.48 -9.31
N ALA A 259 19.63 17.30 -9.64
CA ALA A 259 18.53 17.68 -8.78
C ALA A 259 18.56 16.92 -7.45
N TRP A 260 18.80 15.61 -7.50
CA TRP A 260 18.89 14.79 -6.31
C TRP A 260 20.07 15.16 -5.42
N LYS A 261 21.22 15.49 -6.01
CA LYS A 261 22.37 15.99 -5.27
C LYS A 261 22.00 17.25 -4.47
N TYR A 262 21.34 18.23 -5.11
CA TYR A 262 20.84 19.41 -4.40
C TYR A 262 19.84 19.04 -3.30
N LEU A 263 18.88 18.17 -3.58
CA LEU A 263 17.84 17.79 -2.63
C LEU A 263 18.39 17.04 -1.41
N SER A 264 19.43 16.22 -1.58
CA SER A 264 20.01 15.38 -0.51
C SER A 264 21.17 16.06 0.25
N GLU A 265 21.93 16.95 -0.40
CA GLU A 265 23.12 17.55 0.21
C GLU A 265 22.91 19.01 0.66
N THR A 266 21.91 19.72 0.07
CA THR A 266 21.66 21.14 0.36
C THR A 266 20.28 21.36 0.98
N ALA A 267 19.23 20.81 0.40
CA ALA A 267 17.87 21.02 0.90
C ALA A 267 17.57 20.24 2.18
N LEU A 268 18.06 19.01 2.30
CA LEU A 268 17.97 18.19 3.52
C LEU A 268 18.94 18.71 4.57
N GLN A 269 18.40 19.19 5.69
CA GLN A 269 19.19 19.73 6.80
C GLN A 269 19.65 18.62 7.76
N PRO A 270 20.69 18.85 8.58
CA PRO A 270 21.21 17.86 9.53
C PRO A 270 20.19 17.36 10.56
N ASP A 271 19.16 18.14 10.87
CA ASP A 271 18.07 17.79 11.77
C ASP A 271 16.95 17.00 11.08
N GLY A 272 17.08 16.72 9.76
CA GLY A 272 16.11 16.02 8.95
C GLY A 272 15.00 16.91 8.35
N SER A 273 15.04 18.22 8.60
CA SER A 273 14.10 19.15 7.99
C SER A 273 14.48 19.48 6.54
N ILE A 274 13.51 19.97 5.75
CA ILE A 274 13.70 20.34 4.35
C ILE A 274 13.68 21.86 4.24
N GLY A 275 14.86 22.45 3.99
CA GLY A 275 15.06 23.89 3.87
C GLY A 275 14.87 24.42 2.44
N PHE A 276 15.10 25.71 2.28
CA PHE A 276 15.04 26.45 1.00
C PHE A 276 13.67 26.34 0.30
N VAL A 277 12.59 26.24 1.05
CA VAL A 277 11.22 26.21 0.51
C VAL A 277 10.65 27.64 0.51
N GLN A 278 10.31 28.16 -0.66
CA GLN A 278 9.61 29.45 -0.73
C GLN A 278 8.30 29.35 0.07
N PRO A 279 8.02 30.28 0.99
CA PRO A 279 6.74 30.34 1.71
C PRO A 279 5.54 30.36 0.78
N ILE A 280 4.34 30.15 1.34
CA ILE A 280 3.10 30.19 0.55
C ILE A 280 3.01 31.47 -0.29
N GLY A 281 2.63 31.34 -1.55
CA GLY A 281 2.59 32.41 -2.53
C GLY A 281 2.09 31.95 -3.88
N GLU A 282 2.01 32.87 -4.83
CA GLU A 282 1.47 32.64 -6.17
C GLU A 282 2.42 33.05 -7.31
N LYS A 283 3.66 33.44 -7.00
CA LYS A 283 4.67 33.92 -7.96
C LYS A 283 6.07 33.83 -7.37
N PRO A 284 7.13 33.97 -8.20
CA PRO A 284 8.47 34.30 -7.70
C PRO A 284 8.39 35.60 -6.87
N ASP A 285 8.83 35.55 -5.63
CA ASP A 285 8.76 36.72 -4.73
C ASP A 285 10.13 37.02 -4.09
N PRO A 286 10.85 38.06 -4.58
CA PRO A 286 12.15 38.42 -4.04
C PRO A 286 12.08 38.96 -2.60
N THR A 287 10.91 39.39 -2.14
CA THR A 287 10.74 39.93 -0.79
C THR A 287 10.68 38.83 0.28
N LYS A 288 10.50 37.57 -0.12
CA LYS A 288 10.49 36.44 0.78
C LYS A 288 11.89 35.87 0.95
N THR A 289 12.35 35.77 2.19
CA THR A 289 13.56 35.05 2.51
C THR A 289 13.38 33.57 2.22
N VAL A 290 14.36 32.96 1.54
CA VAL A 290 14.41 31.52 1.25
C VAL A 290 15.81 31.04 1.57
N ASP A 291 15.96 30.36 2.70
CA ASP A 291 17.21 29.86 3.27
C ASP A 291 17.04 28.45 3.85
N ALA A 292 18.05 27.92 4.50
CA ALA A 292 18.05 26.61 5.12
C ALA A 292 16.94 26.40 6.16
N HIS A 293 16.42 27.48 6.76
CA HIS A 293 15.35 27.43 7.77
C HIS A 293 13.96 27.66 7.19
N SER A 294 13.89 28.00 5.92
CA SER A 294 12.62 28.24 5.22
C SER A 294 11.95 26.92 4.88
N GLN A 295 10.94 26.53 5.64
CA GLN A 295 10.27 25.23 5.58
C GLN A 295 8.76 25.40 5.30
N ALA A 296 8.15 24.39 4.62
CA ALA A 296 6.71 24.27 4.49
C ALA A 296 6.31 22.80 4.27
N PRO A 297 5.12 22.37 4.75
CA PRO A 297 4.66 20.99 4.63
C PRO A 297 4.61 20.47 3.18
N PHE A 298 4.26 21.33 2.21
CA PHE A 298 4.23 20.96 0.80
C PHE A 298 5.65 20.71 0.23
N GLY A 299 6.67 21.42 0.72
CA GLY A 299 8.07 21.15 0.35
C GLY A 299 8.55 19.80 0.85
N THR A 300 8.28 19.48 2.12
CA THR A 300 8.56 18.16 2.70
C THR A 300 7.80 17.06 1.96
N GLY A 301 6.52 17.29 1.65
CA GLY A 301 5.69 16.34 0.90
C GLY A 301 6.23 16.05 -0.50
N ALA A 302 6.68 17.07 -1.22
CA ALA A 302 7.31 16.95 -2.54
C ALA A 302 8.64 16.19 -2.46
N TRP A 303 9.47 16.53 -1.46
CA TRP A 303 10.74 15.85 -1.23
C TRP A 303 10.54 14.36 -0.96
N LEU A 304 9.55 13.98 -0.13
CA LEU A 304 9.21 12.58 0.13
C LEU A 304 8.73 11.84 -1.14
N LEU A 305 7.97 12.49 -2.00
CA LEU A 305 7.58 11.90 -3.29
C LEU A 305 8.81 11.62 -4.15
N ALA A 306 9.72 12.60 -4.28
CA ALA A 306 10.96 12.44 -5.03
C ALA A 306 11.85 11.34 -4.43
N ALA A 307 11.97 11.28 -3.10
CA ALA A 307 12.75 10.25 -2.41
C ALA A 307 12.21 8.84 -2.65
N CYS A 308 10.90 8.66 -2.60
CA CYS A 308 10.28 7.35 -2.90
C CYS A 308 10.54 6.91 -4.34
N GLU A 309 10.43 7.82 -5.31
CA GLU A 309 10.73 7.50 -6.72
C GLU A 309 12.22 7.30 -6.96
N MET A 310 13.09 7.99 -6.22
CA MET A 310 14.54 7.79 -6.31
C MET A 310 14.93 6.37 -5.83
N VAL A 311 14.32 5.88 -4.76
CA VAL A 311 14.54 4.48 -4.33
C VAL A 311 14.18 3.53 -5.46
N ARG A 312 12.98 3.69 -6.07
CA ARG A 312 12.55 2.86 -7.22
C ARG A 312 13.52 2.96 -8.41
N PHE A 313 14.01 4.16 -8.69
CA PHE A 313 14.97 4.42 -9.76
C PHE A 313 16.32 3.71 -9.54
N LEU A 314 16.79 3.69 -8.29
CA LEU A 314 18.05 3.02 -7.91
C LEU A 314 17.89 1.49 -7.87
N ASP A 315 16.70 0.99 -7.52
CA ASP A 315 16.40 -0.43 -7.48
C ASP A 315 16.14 -1.04 -8.88
N ALA A 316 15.83 -0.21 -9.88
CA ALA A 316 15.64 -0.67 -11.25
C ALA A 316 16.98 -1.15 -11.85
N ASP A 317 16.97 -2.33 -12.48
CA ASP A 317 18.13 -2.84 -13.23
C ASP A 317 18.42 -1.89 -14.42
N PRO A 318 19.59 -1.25 -14.48
CA PRO A 318 19.93 -0.36 -15.58
C PRO A 318 20.07 -1.06 -16.95
N LEU A 319 20.18 -2.40 -16.95
CA LEU A 319 20.28 -3.23 -18.16
C LEU A 319 18.93 -3.82 -18.58
N ALA A 320 17.89 -3.71 -17.74
CA ALA A 320 16.55 -4.12 -18.13
C ALA A 320 16.03 -3.20 -19.25
N PRO A 321 15.29 -3.73 -20.24
CA PRO A 321 14.61 -2.87 -21.22
C PRO A 321 13.69 -1.89 -20.48
N ALA A 322 13.63 -0.64 -20.97
CA ALA A 322 12.74 0.36 -20.40
C ALA A 322 11.31 -0.19 -20.31
N PRO A 323 10.59 0.00 -19.20
CA PRO A 323 9.20 -0.40 -19.10
C PRO A 323 8.41 0.17 -20.28
N ASN A 324 7.58 -0.66 -20.91
CA ASN A 324 6.66 -0.19 -21.92
C ASN A 324 5.49 0.53 -21.23
N PRO A 325 5.31 1.85 -21.36
CA PRO A 325 4.24 2.56 -20.69
C PRO A 325 2.84 2.11 -21.12
N ASP A 326 2.72 1.51 -22.31
CA ASP A 326 1.46 0.97 -22.82
C ASP A 326 1.18 -0.46 -22.31
N ALA A 327 2.22 -1.16 -21.79
CA ALA A 327 2.09 -2.47 -21.16
C ALA A 327 1.93 -2.40 -19.63
N ILE A 328 2.07 -1.23 -19.03
CA ILE A 328 1.89 -1.03 -17.58
C ILE A 328 0.40 -1.09 -17.27
N THR A 329 -0.09 -2.31 -17.13
CA THR A 329 -1.34 -2.54 -16.44
C THR A 329 -1.13 -2.19 -14.97
N ASN A 330 -1.75 -1.14 -14.47
CA ASN A 330 -2.06 -0.79 -13.06
C ASN A 330 -1.21 -1.35 -11.89
N SER A 331 -0.11 -2.07 -12.13
CA SER A 331 0.59 -2.88 -11.13
C SER A 331 1.49 -2.08 -10.18
N ILE A 332 1.89 -0.86 -10.54
CA ILE A 332 2.85 -0.10 -9.72
C ILE A 332 2.16 0.58 -8.52
N TYR A 333 0.87 0.84 -8.62
CA TYR A 333 0.08 1.38 -7.51
C TYR A 333 -0.84 0.35 -6.83
N HIS A 334 -0.89 -0.88 -7.40
CA HIS A 334 -1.56 -2.05 -6.80
C HIS A 334 -0.53 -3.05 -6.29
N HIS A 335 0.33 -2.69 -5.36
CA HIS A 335 0.73 -3.65 -4.37
C HIS A 335 -0.41 -3.75 -3.36
N ASN A 336 -1.47 -4.43 -3.79
CA ASN A 336 -2.27 -5.21 -2.88
C ASN A 336 -1.42 -6.44 -2.55
N PRO A 337 -0.87 -6.60 -1.35
CA PRO A 337 -0.10 -7.79 -1.02
C PRO A 337 -1.09 -8.95 -0.90
N GLY A 338 -1.25 -9.72 -1.96
CA GLY A 338 -2.00 -10.95 -1.86
C GLY A 338 -2.93 -11.32 -3.02
N THR A 339 -2.38 -11.44 -4.25
CA THR A 339 -3.01 -12.34 -5.22
C THR A 339 -1.92 -13.22 -5.83
N PRO A 340 -1.90 -14.53 -5.57
CA PRO A 340 -0.97 -15.43 -6.23
C PRO A 340 -1.38 -15.57 -7.70
N ALA A 341 -0.44 -15.36 -8.61
CA ALA A 341 -0.59 -15.72 -10.01
C ALA A 341 -0.69 -17.25 -10.10
N VAL A 342 -1.87 -17.76 -10.42
CA VAL A 342 -2.08 -19.16 -10.77
C VAL A 342 -1.75 -19.31 -12.26
N SER A 343 -0.61 -19.91 -12.57
CA SER A 343 -0.29 -20.42 -13.88
C SER A 343 -0.94 -21.81 -14.03
N GLY A 344 -2.01 -21.88 -14.83
CA GLY A 344 -2.58 -23.15 -15.28
C GLY A 344 -2.77 -23.13 -16.80
N PRO A 345 -2.75 -24.31 -17.48
CA PRO A 345 -2.52 -24.41 -18.92
C PRO A 345 -3.74 -23.99 -19.75
N VAL A 346 -3.42 -23.40 -20.90
CA VAL A 346 -4.35 -22.98 -21.95
C VAL A 346 -5.03 -24.19 -22.60
N GLY A 347 -6.34 -24.24 -22.53
CA GLY A 347 -7.17 -25.11 -23.34
C GLY A 347 -8.24 -24.27 -24.02
N GLY A 348 -8.19 -24.20 -25.34
CA GLY A 348 -9.10 -23.40 -26.15
C GLY A 348 -10.53 -23.94 -26.24
N GLY A 349 -11.50 -23.03 -26.42
CA GLY A 349 -12.89 -23.36 -26.70
C GLY A 349 -13.71 -22.10 -26.95
N SER A 350 -14.21 -21.98 -28.16
CA SER A 350 -14.85 -20.86 -28.84
C SER A 350 -16.09 -20.25 -28.18
N SER A 351 -16.13 -18.94 -28.32
CA SER A 351 -17.24 -17.98 -28.56
C SER A 351 -18.71 -18.37 -28.33
N ALA A 352 -19.37 -17.57 -27.48
CA ALA A 352 -20.70 -17.02 -27.76
C ALA A 352 -20.88 -15.70 -26.99
N ALA A 353 -21.10 -14.64 -27.73
CA ALA A 353 -21.39 -13.32 -27.20
C ALA A 353 -22.81 -13.30 -26.60
N ILE A 354 -22.90 -12.87 -25.33
CA ILE A 354 -24.17 -12.42 -24.73
C ILE A 354 -23.93 -10.97 -24.24
N ALA A 355 -24.81 -10.08 -24.72
CA ALA A 355 -24.78 -8.66 -24.42
C ALA A 355 -24.98 -8.38 -22.93
N PRO A 356 -24.33 -7.32 -22.37
CA PRO A 356 -24.49 -6.97 -20.96
C PRO A 356 -25.82 -6.23 -20.76
N SER A 357 -26.66 -6.77 -19.93
CA SER A 357 -27.79 -6.05 -19.33
C SER A 357 -27.23 -5.24 -18.14
N GLY A 358 -27.44 -3.93 -18.19
CA GLY A 358 -27.52 -2.96 -17.09
C GLY A 358 -26.55 -3.09 -15.92
N SER A 359 -25.53 -2.22 -15.89
CA SER A 359 -24.78 -1.92 -14.66
C SER A 359 -25.71 -1.32 -13.60
N PRO A 360 -25.68 -1.79 -12.34
CA PRO A 360 -26.34 -1.08 -11.26
C PRO A 360 -25.56 0.20 -10.94
N THR A 361 -26.26 1.31 -10.93
CA THR A 361 -25.82 2.61 -10.38
C THR A 361 -25.29 2.41 -8.95
N ALA A 362 -24.22 3.15 -8.59
CA ALA A 362 -23.68 3.19 -7.24
C ALA A 362 -24.81 3.56 -6.25
N ALA A 363 -25.38 2.53 -5.68
CA ALA A 363 -26.43 2.62 -4.68
C ALA A 363 -25.78 2.84 -3.31
N ASP A 364 -26.45 3.60 -2.45
CA ASP A 364 -26.28 3.63 -1.01
C ASP A 364 -25.80 2.25 -0.52
N PRO A 365 -24.71 2.15 0.28
CA PRO A 365 -24.27 0.87 0.85
C PRO A 365 -25.41 0.07 1.48
N MET A 366 -26.43 0.75 2.00
CA MET A 366 -27.68 0.15 2.48
C MET A 366 -28.49 -0.55 1.37
N LEU A 367 -28.38 -0.11 0.10
CA LEU A 367 -29.11 -0.70 -1.03
C LEU A 367 -28.43 -1.95 -1.57
N ARG A 368 -27.12 -2.17 -1.32
CA ARG A 368 -26.43 -3.40 -1.73
C ARG A 368 -27.10 -4.64 -1.15
N TYR A 369 -27.64 -4.55 0.05
CA TYR A 369 -28.26 -5.66 0.76
C TYR A 369 -29.79 -5.66 0.69
N ALA A 370 -30.39 -4.69 0.00
CA ALA A 370 -31.84 -4.62 -0.16
C ALA A 370 -32.35 -5.73 -1.10
N GLY A 371 -33.35 -6.50 -0.64
CA GLY A 371 -34.01 -7.55 -1.45
C GLY A 371 -33.27 -8.87 -1.51
N HIS A 372 -32.17 -9.07 -0.75
CA HIS A 372 -31.56 -10.37 -0.60
C HIS A 372 -32.43 -11.31 0.25
N GLU A 373 -32.44 -12.58 -0.12
CA GLU A 373 -33.16 -13.63 0.59
C GLU A 373 -32.53 -13.91 1.93
N ASP A 374 -33.30 -13.77 3.02
CA ASP A 374 -32.91 -14.11 4.38
C ASP A 374 -32.97 -15.63 4.58
N TRP A 375 -31.83 -16.23 4.97
CA TRP A 375 -31.69 -17.66 5.20
C TRP A 375 -31.65 -18.04 6.67
N GLY A 376 -31.90 -17.09 7.56
CA GLY A 376 -31.96 -17.31 9.01
C GLY A 376 -30.88 -16.60 9.80
N SER A 377 -30.97 -16.68 11.11
CA SER A 377 -30.11 -15.96 12.03
C SER A 377 -29.47 -16.86 13.05
N PHE A 378 -28.27 -16.49 13.49
CA PHE A 378 -27.50 -17.13 14.57
C PHE A 378 -27.41 -16.17 15.74
N GLU A 379 -27.88 -16.58 16.92
CA GLU A 379 -27.70 -15.84 18.16
C GLU A 379 -26.46 -16.36 18.89
N ILE A 380 -25.50 -15.48 19.15
CA ILE A 380 -24.25 -15.78 19.84
C ILE A 380 -24.29 -15.13 21.21
N LYS A 381 -24.24 -15.95 22.27
CA LYS A 381 -24.36 -15.50 23.67
C LYS A 381 -23.04 -15.58 24.39
N ASN A 382 -22.74 -14.55 25.16
CA ASN A 382 -21.64 -14.56 26.13
C ASN A 382 -22.21 -14.66 27.54
N PRO A 383 -22.18 -15.84 28.19
CA PRO A 383 -22.66 -15.98 29.54
C PRO A 383 -21.62 -15.65 30.63
N THR A 384 -20.40 -15.21 30.24
CA THR A 384 -19.29 -14.96 31.15
C THR A 384 -19.23 -13.52 31.64
N ASP A 385 -18.42 -13.27 32.68
CA ASP A 385 -18.15 -11.93 33.22
C ASP A 385 -17.13 -11.12 32.36
N ASP A 386 -16.47 -11.76 31.38
CA ASP A 386 -15.44 -11.16 30.55
C ASP A 386 -15.95 -10.81 29.14
N ASN A 387 -15.34 -9.81 28.51
CA ASN A 387 -15.53 -9.58 27.07
C ASN A 387 -14.93 -10.74 26.27
N ILE A 388 -15.71 -11.35 25.40
CA ILE A 388 -15.22 -12.36 24.46
C ILE A 388 -14.96 -11.68 23.10
N ALA A 389 -13.74 -11.85 22.57
CA ALA A 389 -13.38 -11.43 21.22
C ALA A 389 -12.55 -12.54 20.57
N GLN A 390 -13.19 -13.39 19.77
CA GLN A 390 -12.54 -14.59 19.21
C GLN A 390 -13.26 -15.11 17.96
N VAL A 391 -12.55 -15.96 17.22
CA VAL A 391 -13.13 -16.77 16.15
C VAL A 391 -13.97 -17.89 16.74
N ILE A 392 -15.18 -18.05 16.26
CA ILE A 392 -16.09 -19.14 16.68
C ILE A 392 -16.62 -19.88 15.45
N GLU A 393 -16.91 -21.16 15.62
CA GLU A 393 -17.64 -21.98 14.68
C GLU A 393 -19.15 -21.81 14.93
N ILE A 394 -19.88 -21.32 13.90
CA ILE A 394 -21.32 -21.08 14.03
C ILE A 394 -22.14 -22.19 13.39
N THR A 395 -21.62 -22.89 12.41
CA THR A 395 -22.27 -23.98 11.69
C THR A 395 -21.28 -24.72 10.81
N THR A 396 -21.75 -25.73 10.10
CA THR A 396 -20.98 -26.44 9.06
C THR A 396 -21.68 -26.35 7.70
N ILE A 397 -20.92 -26.51 6.63
CA ILE A 397 -21.49 -26.54 5.26
C ILE A 397 -22.51 -27.66 5.11
N ASP A 398 -22.31 -28.81 5.74
CA ASP A 398 -23.26 -29.93 5.66
C ASP A 398 -24.56 -29.61 6.41
N ALA A 399 -24.49 -28.89 7.53
CA ALA A 399 -25.68 -28.41 8.23
C ALA A 399 -26.46 -27.40 7.38
N LEU A 400 -25.77 -26.46 6.73
CA LEU A 400 -26.39 -25.50 5.82
C LEU A 400 -27.05 -26.19 4.59
N ARG A 401 -26.38 -27.18 4.01
CA ARG A 401 -26.97 -27.99 2.91
C ARG A 401 -28.23 -28.73 3.36
N THR A 402 -28.24 -29.30 4.55
CA THR A 402 -29.41 -30.00 5.11
C THR A 402 -30.56 -29.04 5.34
N ALA A 403 -30.29 -27.78 5.66
CA ALA A 403 -31.30 -26.73 5.82
C ALA A 403 -31.72 -26.08 4.47
N ASN A 404 -31.36 -26.67 3.32
CA ASN A 404 -31.57 -26.11 1.97
C ASN A 404 -30.93 -24.71 1.74
N CYS A 405 -30.02 -24.29 2.58
CA CYS A 405 -29.22 -23.11 2.34
C CYS A 405 -28.12 -23.47 1.36
N ALA A 406 -27.92 -22.64 0.35
CA ALA A 406 -27.11 -22.99 -0.79
C ALA A 406 -25.64 -23.23 -0.51
N VAL A 407 -24.99 -23.69 -1.53
CA VAL A 407 -23.67 -24.27 -1.57
C VAL A 407 -22.65 -23.21 -2.03
N ALA A 408 -21.45 -23.24 -1.38
CA ALA A 408 -20.22 -22.61 -1.87
C ALA A 408 -20.27 -21.09 -2.14
N ARG A 409 -19.97 -20.29 -1.12
CA ARG A 409 -19.66 -18.84 -1.20
C ARG A 409 -20.72 -17.94 -1.85
N GLU A 410 -21.97 -18.33 -1.79
CA GLU A 410 -23.10 -17.53 -2.27
C GLU A 410 -23.94 -16.98 -1.10
N PHE A 411 -23.30 -16.71 0.03
CA PHE A 411 -23.96 -16.10 1.18
C PHE A 411 -22.99 -15.15 1.92
N PHE A 412 -23.56 -14.26 2.72
CA PHE A 412 -22.85 -13.35 3.61
C PHE A 412 -23.63 -13.18 4.90
N PHE A 413 -22.96 -12.67 5.93
CA PHE A 413 -23.57 -12.37 7.23
C PHE A 413 -23.64 -10.87 7.47
N LEU A 414 -24.77 -10.41 8.00
CA LEU A 414 -24.91 -9.06 8.53
C LEU A 414 -25.11 -9.11 10.04
N ASP A 415 -24.50 -8.15 10.75
CA ASP A 415 -24.80 -7.88 12.16
C ASP A 415 -26.11 -7.08 12.32
N SER A 416 -26.49 -6.73 13.58
CA SER A 416 -27.68 -5.94 13.89
C SER A 416 -27.66 -4.53 13.30
N ASP A 417 -26.47 -3.99 13.03
CA ASP A 417 -26.26 -2.67 12.44
C ASP A 417 -26.15 -2.73 10.90
N ARG A 418 -26.39 -3.93 10.33
CA ARG A 418 -26.32 -4.25 8.90
C ARG A 418 -24.90 -4.10 8.30
N ASN A 419 -23.85 -4.24 9.11
CA ASN A 419 -22.51 -4.38 8.58
C ASN A 419 -22.24 -5.82 8.20
N GLU A 420 -21.55 -6.03 7.08
CA GLU A 420 -21.14 -7.36 6.67
C GLU A 420 -20.01 -7.86 7.60
N VAL A 421 -20.22 -9.07 8.14
CA VAL A 421 -19.30 -9.73 9.04
C VAL A 421 -18.44 -10.72 8.26
N PRO A 422 -17.12 -10.58 8.26
CA PRO A 422 -16.23 -11.54 7.62
C PRO A 422 -16.42 -12.96 8.15
N TYR A 423 -16.45 -13.93 7.24
CA TYR A 423 -16.53 -15.34 7.57
C TYR A 423 -15.52 -16.16 6.76
N GLN A 424 -15.27 -17.38 7.22
CA GLN A 424 -14.40 -18.33 6.52
C GLN A 424 -15.01 -19.73 6.56
N ILE A 425 -14.93 -20.42 5.42
CA ILE A 425 -15.21 -21.86 5.35
C ILE A 425 -13.87 -22.58 5.42
N THR A 426 -13.67 -23.45 6.41
CA THR A 426 -12.43 -24.22 6.58
C THR A 426 -12.41 -25.46 5.70
N HIS A 427 -11.21 -26.06 5.57
CA HIS A 427 -10.99 -27.30 4.81
C HIS A 427 -11.86 -28.49 5.29
N ASP A 428 -12.26 -28.50 6.56
CA ASP A 428 -13.13 -29.51 7.17
C ASP A 428 -14.62 -29.08 7.19
N GLY A 429 -14.97 -28.03 6.44
CA GLY A 429 -16.34 -27.57 6.21
C GLY A 429 -16.98 -26.77 7.33
N LYS A 430 -16.23 -26.29 8.30
CA LYS A 430 -16.72 -25.39 9.35
C LYS A 430 -16.90 -23.99 8.82
N VAL A 431 -17.95 -23.30 9.26
CA VAL A 431 -18.20 -21.89 9.00
C VAL A 431 -17.83 -21.09 10.23
N LEU A 432 -16.81 -20.28 10.10
CA LEU A 432 -16.23 -19.47 11.15
C LEU A 432 -16.64 -18.00 10.99
N VAL A 433 -16.84 -17.31 12.12
CA VAL A 433 -16.97 -15.85 12.21
C VAL A 433 -16.12 -15.31 13.35
N PHE A 434 -15.69 -14.06 13.26
CA PHE A 434 -15.08 -13.37 14.41
C PHE A 434 -16.15 -12.58 15.15
N CYS A 435 -16.29 -12.83 16.44
CA CYS A 435 -17.30 -12.18 17.28
C CYS A 435 -16.66 -11.45 18.47
N SER A 436 -17.19 -10.23 18.74
CA SER A 436 -16.91 -9.49 19.95
C SER A 436 -18.23 -9.32 20.72
N VAL A 437 -18.35 -9.99 21.86
CA VAL A 437 -19.60 -10.03 22.66
C VAL A 437 -19.31 -9.60 24.08
N ARG A 438 -20.02 -8.58 24.57
CA ARG A 438 -19.89 -8.09 25.95
C ARG A 438 -20.35 -9.13 26.97
N PRO A 439 -19.94 -9.00 28.26
CA PRO A 439 -20.44 -9.85 29.32
C PRO A 439 -21.96 -9.90 29.38
N HIS A 440 -22.51 -11.07 29.60
CA HIS A 440 -23.96 -11.34 29.79
C HIS A 440 -24.84 -10.73 28.67
N SER A 441 -24.31 -10.67 27.44
CA SER A 441 -25.04 -10.15 26.28
C SER A 441 -25.03 -11.13 25.12
N SER A 442 -25.78 -10.82 24.08
CA SER A 442 -25.78 -11.58 22.82
C SER A 442 -25.66 -10.64 21.63
N ILE A 443 -25.18 -11.19 20.51
CA ILE A 443 -25.25 -10.58 19.18
C ILE A 443 -26.00 -11.54 18.25
N THR A 444 -26.64 -10.97 17.23
CA THR A 444 -27.33 -11.74 16.20
C THR A 444 -26.65 -11.49 14.85
N LEU A 445 -26.34 -12.58 14.16
CA LEU A 445 -25.87 -12.55 12.78
C LEU A 445 -26.93 -13.12 11.89
N THR A 446 -27.35 -12.39 10.88
CA THR A 446 -28.34 -12.87 9.87
C THR A 446 -27.62 -13.22 8.58
N MET A 447 -27.89 -14.40 8.07
CA MET A 447 -27.31 -14.93 6.84
C MET A 447 -28.23 -14.62 5.66
N TYR A 448 -27.63 -14.06 4.61
CA TYR A 448 -28.32 -13.71 3.37
C TYR A 448 -27.70 -14.42 2.17
N LYS A 449 -28.54 -14.75 1.19
CA LYS A 449 -28.07 -15.22 -0.11
C LYS A 449 -27.42 -14.08 -0.88
N GLY A 450 -26.23 -14.28 -1.40
CA GLY A 450 -25.52 -13.30 -2.24
C GLY A 450 -24.01 -13.47 -2.17
N GLN A 451 -23.30 -12.66 -2.94
CA GLN A 451 -21.84 -12.69 -2.95
C GLN A 451 -21.28 -11.88 -1.76
N PRO A 452 -20.38 -12.46 -0.93
CA PRO A 452 -19.70 -11.74 0.13
C PRO A 452 -18.74 -10.67 -0.45
N LEU A 453 -18.29 -9.79 0.42
CA LEU A 453 -17.15 -8.91 0.14
C LEU A 453 -15.86 -9.72 0.05
N ASP A 454 -14.86 -9.15 -0.64
CA ASP A 454 -13.50 -9.67 -0.58
C ASP A 454 -12.90 -9.29 0.79
N TYR A 455 -12.63 -10.28 1.62
CA TYR A 455 -12.05 -10.09 2.94
C TYR A 455 -10.53 -10.15 2.88
N GLU A 456 -9.86 -9.30 3.68
CA GLU A 456 -8.41 -9.38 3.86
C GLU A 456 -8.03 -10.75 4.44
N LEU A 457 -6.96 -11.36 3.91
CA LEU A 457 -6.42 -12.62 4.43
C LEU A 457 -5.60 -12.35 5.71
N THR A 458 -6.29 -12.05 6.81
CA THR A 458 -5.67 -11.63 8.06
C THR A 458 -4.95 -12.79 8.76
N ALA A 459 -5.53 -14.00 8.73
CA ALA A 459 -4.88 -15.23 9.21
C ALA A 459 -4.33 -16.00 8.00
N ASN A 460 -3.08 -15.75 7.67
CA ASN A 460 -2.47 -16.27 6.46
C ASN A 460 -1.06 -16.82 6.69
N GLY A 461 -0.57 -17.58 5.73
CA GLY A 461 0.78 -18.10 5.76
C GLY A 461 1.18 -18.73 4.45
N ARG A 462 2.48 -18.88 4.27
CA ARG A 462 3.06 -19.52 3.09
C ARG A 462 4.46 -20.04 3.32
N ILE A 463 4.95 -20.81 2.36
CA ILE A 463 6.33 -21.26 2.31
C ILE A 463 7.11 -20.27 1.44
N TYR A 464 8.32 -19.90 1.87
CA TYR A 464 9.24 -19.01 1.18
C TYR A 464 10.43 -19.82 0.58
N PRO A 465 10.35 -20.30 -0.68
CA PRO A 465 11.41 -21.10 -1.29
C PRO A 465 12.75 -20.35 -1.38
N ASN A 466 12.70 -19.06 -1.63
CA ASN A 466 13.88 -18.19 -1.70
C ASN A 466 14.49 -17.86 -0.34
N ARG A 467 13.94 -18.39 0.76
CA ARG A 467 14.45 -18.32 2.13
C ARG A 467 14.51 -19.73 2.74
N TRP A 468 15.05 -20.69 1.96
CA TRP A 468 15.30 -22.07 2.37
C TRP A 468 14.06 -22.83 2.83
N ASP A 469 12.94 -22.55 2.18
CA ASP A 469 11.62 -23.13 2.46
C ASP A 469 11.07 -22.81 3.85
N ASP A 470 11.42 -21.66 4.41
CA ASP A 470 10.80 -21.21 5.67
C ASP A 470 9.28 -21.22 5.54
N LEU A 471 8.59 -21.88 6.46
CA LEU A 471 7.15 -21.81 6.63
C LEU A 471 6.82 -20.67 7.60
N VAL A 472 6.04 -19.72 7.14
CA VAL A 472 5.68 -18.52 7.91
C VAL A 472 4.18 -18.35 7.90
N TRP A 473 3.60 -17.99 9.03
CA TRP A 473 2.18 -17.66 9.14
C TRP A 473 1.96 -16.55 10.15
N GLU A 474 0.84 -15.87 10.05
CA GLU A 474 0.47 -14.74 10.90
C GLU A 474 -1.04 -14.58 11.04
N ASN A 475 -1.42 -13.81 12.05
CA ASN A 475 -2.76 -13.26 12.20
C ASN A 475 -2.67 -11.77 12.58
N ASP A 476 -3.76 -11.16 13.07
CA ASP A 476 -3.82 -9.76 13.52
C ASP A 476 -2.98 -9.46 14.79
N ARG A 477 -2.44 -10.47 15.48
CA ARG A 477 -1.75 -10.33 16.77
C ARG A 477 -0.27 -10.67 16.74
N CYS A 478 0.09 -11.72 16.04
CA CYS A 478 1.46 -12.25 16.01
C CYS A 478 1.76 -12.94 14.69
N ALA A 479 3.04 -13.22 14.50
CA ALA A 479 3.50 -14.01 13.37
C ALA A 479 4.52 -15.04 13.83
N TRP A 480 4.64 -16.12 13.06
CA TRP A 480 5.43 -17.30 13.41
C TRP A 480 6.25 -17.75 12.21
N ARG A 481 7.39 -18.37 12.51
CA ARG A 481 8.23 -19.03 11.52
C ARG A 481 8.60 -20.44 12.01
N PHE A 482 8.64 -21.36 11.06
CA PHE A 482 9.29 -22.64 11.24
C PHE A 482 10.33 -22.79 10.12
N TYR A 483 11.59 -23.03 10.49
CA TYR A 483 12.67 -23.11 9.53
C TYR A 483 12.47 -24.27 8.55
N GLY A 484 12.70 -23.99 7.28
CA GLY A 484 12.52 -24.93 6.20
C GLY A 484 13.61 -26.02 6.14
N PRO A 485 13.39 -27.05 5.33
CA PRO A 485 14.34 -28.18 5.18
C PRO A 485 15.74 -27.73 4.75
N ASP A 486 15.83 -26.74 3.88
CA ASP A 486 17.11 -26.29 3.33
C ASP A 486 17.85 -25.31 4.27
N ALA A 487 17.17 -24.74 5.26
CA ALA A 487 17.78 -23.84 6.24
C ALA A 487 18.90 -24.52 7.04
N HIS A 488 18.76 -25.81 7.34
CA HIS A 488 19.77 -26.60 8.05
C HIS A 488 21.08 -26.76 7.27
N ASN A 489 21.03 -26.69 5.94
CA ASN A 489 22.21 -26.76 5.08
C ASN A 489 22.94 -25.41 5.00
N HIS A 490 22.24 -24.30 5.18
CA HIS A 490 22.76 -22.94 4.98
C HIS A 490 23.03 -22.17 6.29
N MET A 491 22.34 -22.51 7.38
CA MET A 491 22.49 -21.84 8.67
C MET A 491 23.45 -22.61 9.59
N LYS A 492 24.35 -21.87 10.25
CA LYS A 492 25.28 -22.45 11.21
C LYS A 492 24.59 -23.05 12.45
N ASN A 493 23.51 -22.43 12.90
CA ASN A 493 22.74 -22.81 14.07
C ASN A 493 21.24 -22.68 13.77
N PRO A 494 20.62 -23.62 13.04
CA PRO A 494 19.19 -23.59 12.76
C PRO A 494 18.40 -23.88 14.04
N ALA A 495 17.19 -23.31 14.13
CA ALA A 495 16.29 -23.58 15.26
C ALA A 495 15.55 -24.91 15.08
N TYR A 496 15.22 -25.54 16.21
CA TYR A 496 14.43 -26.77 16.27
C TYR A 496 12.95 -26.53 16.60
N GLY A 497 12.57 -25.29 16.88
CA GLY A 497 11.22 -24.93 17.30
C GLY A 497 10.68 -23.74 16.52
N PHE A 498 9.57 -23.22 17.03
CA PHE A 498 8.92 -22.08 16.44
C PHE A 498 9.62 -20.79 16.81
N ASP A 499 9.75 -19.94 15.82
CA ASP A 499 10.20 -18.57 15.96
C ASP A 499 9.03 -17.61 15.90
N THR A 500 9.10 -16.50 16.65
CA THR A 500 8.00 -15.55 16.77
C THR A 500 8.40 -14.16 16.35
N PHE A 501 7.52 -13.50 15.63
CA PHE A 501 7.64 -12.09 15.28
C PHE A 501 6.64 -11.26 16.04
N THR A 502 7.10 -10.15 16.60
CA THR A 502 6.19 -9.15 17.17
C THR A 502 5.47 -8.39 16.06
N LYS A 503 4.21 -8.04 16.28
CA LYS A 503 3.41 -7.21 15.35
C LYS A 503 2.95 -5.95 16.04
N ASN A 504 3.03 -4.83 15.31
CA ASN A 504 2.52 -3.52 15.74
C ASN A 504 1.30 -3.08 14.91
N THR A 505 0.81 -3.97 14.06
CA THR A 505 -0.34 -3.74 13.17
C THR A 505 -1.19 -5.01 13.08
N PRO A 506 -2.51 -4.90 12.94
CA PRO A 506 -3.37 -6.07 12.70
C PRO A 506 -3.25 -6.62 11.26
N HIS A 507 -2.65 -5.86 10.34
CA HIS A 507 -2.53 -6.25 8.94
C HIS A 507 -1.37 -7.23 8.71
N PRO A 508 -1.39 -8.06 7.66
CA PRO A 508 -0.30 -8.94 7.28
C PRO A 508 1.02 -8.17 7.07
N ILE A 509 2.11 -8.70 7.62
CA ILE A 509 3.45 -8.07 7.57
C ILE A 509 4.54 -8.97 7.00
N GLN A 510 4.33 -10.28 6.98
CA GLN A 510 5.40 -11.25 6.70
C GLN A 510 5.98 -11.08 5.29
N ASP A 511 5.13 -10.87 4.29
CA ASP A 511 5.59 -10.67 2.92
C ASP A 511 6.52 -9.48 2.81
N GLN A 512 6.20 -8.39 3.48
CA GLN A 512 7.03 -7.19 3.47
C GLN A 512 8.34 -7.39 4.22
N LEU A 513 8.31 -8.04 5.39
CA LEU A 513 9.51 -8.31 6.18
C LEU A 513 10.48 -9.20 5.40
N TYR A 514 9.98 -10.27 4.77
CA TYR A 514 10.78 -11.16 3.94
C TYR A 514 11.28 -10.49 2.67
N HIS A 515 10.46 -9.68 2.00
CA HIS A 515 10.86 -8.90 0.84
C HIS A 515 12.03 -7.95 1.18
N ASN A 516 11.93 -7.23 2.29
CA ASN A 516 12.98 -6.31 2.73
C ASN A 516 14.29 -7.04 3.03
N GLU A 517 14.23 -8.15 3.77
CA GLU A 517 15.41 -8.96 4.09
C GLU A 517 16.09 -9.48 2.83
N LEU A 518 15.32 -10.06 1.89
CA LEU A 518 15.84 -10.58 0.62
C LEU A 518 16.40 -9.47 -0.29
N THR A 519 15.75 -8.30 -0.30
CA THR A 519 16.25 -7.13 -1.02
C THR A 519 17.62 -6.71 -0.49
N SER A 520 17.83 -6.79 0.81
CA SER A 520 19.12 -6.45 1.42
C SER A 520 20.27 -7.32 0.91
N TYR A 521 20.03 -8.60 0.65
CA TYR A 521 21.07 -9.50 0.09
C TYR A 521 21.45 -9.09 -1.34
N GLY A 522 20.47 -8.74 -2.17
CA GLY A 522 20.74 -8.21 -3.51
C GLY A 522 21.50 -6.87 -3.48
N VAL A 523 21.22 -6.00 -2.49
CA VAL A 523 21.99 -4.78 -2.25
C VAL A 523 23.43 -5.12 -1.88
N HIS A 524 23.64 -6.08 -0.99
CA HIS A 524 24.98 -6.53 -0.59
C HIS A 524 25.82 -7.05 -1.76
N GLU A 525 25.22 -7.85 -2.62
CA GLU A 525 25.88 -8.35 -3.83
C GLU A 525 26.32 -7.21 -4.76
N ARG A 526 25.42 -6.21 -4.97
CA ARG A 526 25.76 -5.02 -5.76
C ARG A 526 26.89 -4.21 -5.11
N MET A 527 26.85 -3.97 -3.80
CA MET A 527 27.89 -3.25 -3.07
C MET A 527 29.25 -3.93 -3.22
N ASN A 528 29.31 -5.25 -3.14
CA ASN A 528 30.53 -6.03 -3.31
C ASN A 528 31.06 -5.94 -4.75
N ARG A 529 30.18 -6.12 -5.74
CA ARG A 529 30.53 -6.01 -7.17
C ARG A 529 31.08 -4.63 -7.50
N ASP A 530 30.42 -3.58 -6.99
CA ASP A 530 30.73 -2.18 -7.32
C ASP A 530 31.79 -1.58 -6.39
N LYS A 531 32.35 -2.38 -5.45
CA LYS A 531 33.34 -1.97 -4.43
C LYS A 531 32.89 -0.72 -3.67
N SER A 532 31.60 -0.69 -3.27
CA SER A 532 31.00 0.44 -2.56
C SER A 532 31.75 0.76 -1.27
N PRO A 533 32.03 2.02 -0.96
CA PRO A 533 32.64 2.44 0.31
C PRO A 533 31.67 2.37 1.50
N LEU A 534 30.38 2.11 1.27
CA LEU A 534 29.37 2.06 2.31
C LEU A 534 29.56 0.85 3.23
N ASN A 535 29.28 1.03 4.50
CA ASN A 535 29.31 -0.04 5.48
C ASN A 535 28.06 -0.93 5.32
N TRP A 536 28.25 -2.20 4.92
CA TRP A 536 27.17 -3.15 4.77
C TRP A 536 26.27 -3.24 6.03
N ASN A 537 26.83 -3.30 7.22
CA ASN A 537 26.04 -3.41 8.44
C ASN A 537 25.11 -2.21 8.67
N GLU A 538 25.49 -1.02 8.23
CA GLU A 538 24.64 0.16 8.31
C GLU A 538 23.52 0.12 7.28
N VAL A 539 23.84 -0.30 6.07
CA VAL A 539 22.84 -0.49 5.00
C VAL A 539 21.85 -1.58 5.40
N HIS A 540 22.31 -2.77 5.82
CA HIS A 540 21.47 -3.88 6.23
C HIS A 540 20.53 -3.52 7.38
N ARG A 541 20.94 -2.66 8.30
CA ARG A 541 20.08 -2.16 9.38
C ARG A 541 18.80 -1.48 8.89
N GLY A 542 18.77 -0.96 7.69
CA GLY A 542 17.59 -0.34 7.06
C GLY A 542 16.59 -1.34 6.47
N TYR A 543 16.99 -2.61 6.27
CA TYR A 543 16.18 -3.62 5.60
C TYR A 543 15.79 -4.78 6.51
N THR A 544 16.69 -5.18 7.44
CA THR A 544 16.53 -6.42 8.18
C THR A 544 15.29 -6.45 9.06
N TYR A 545 14.56 -7.56 9.04
CA TYR A 545 13.42 -7.82 9.91
C TYR A 545 13.82 -8.00 11.40
N HIS A 546 15.10 -8.10 11.73
CA HIS A 546 15.59 -8.07 13.11
C HIS A 546 15.54 -6.67 13.75
N ARG A 547 15.00 -5.69 13.02
CA ARG A 547 14.68 -4.35 13.52
C ARG A 547 13.23 -4.03 13.27
N ASN A 548 12.62 -3.36 14.25
CA ASN A 548 11.27 -2.85 14.09
C ASN A 548 11.27 -1.60 13.19
N HIS A 549 10.77 -1.77 11.97
CA HIS A 549 10.54 -0.70 11.00
C HIS A 549 9.10 -0.16 11.05
N GLY A 550 8.39 -0.38 12.18
CA GLY A 550 7.04 0.10 12.43
C GLY A 550 5.97 -0.98 12.40
N ALA A 551 6.10 -2.00 11.55
CA ALA A 551 5.10 -3.08 11.42
C ALA A 551 5.27 -4.20 12.45
N GLY A 552 6.50 -4.43 12.89
CA GLY A 552 6.89 -5.52 13.78
C GLY A 552 8.33 -5.96 13.49
N MET A 553 8.79 -7.01 14.16
CA MET A 553 10.15 -7.53 13.98
C MET A 553 10.32 -8.95 14.49
N ASP A 554 11.35 -9.64 13.98
CA ASP A 554 11.98 -10.79 14.62
C ASP A 554 12.86 -10.27 15.77
N ALA A 555 12.37 -10.38 16.98
CA ALA A 555 12.98 -9.72 18.15
C ALA A 555 14.22 -10.43 18.70
N TYR A 556 14.48 -11.68 18.33
CA TYR A 556 15.57 -12.49 18.87
C TYR A 556 16.04 -13.57 17.90
N THR A 557 17.24 -14.06 18.11
CA THR A 557 17.78 -15.20 17.37
C THR A 557 17.48 -16.49 18.14
N VAL A 558 16.67 -17.37 17.56
CA VAL A 558 16.32 -18.66 18.18
C VAL A 558 17.55 -19.55 18.35
N GLY A 559 18.44 -19.59 17.37
CA GLY A 559 19.65 -20.42 17.38
C GLY A 559 19.31 -21.91 17.51
N ALA A 560 20.23 -22.70 18.03
CA ALA A 560 20.02 -24.12 18.29
C ALA A 560 19.20 -24.35 19.58
N THR A 561 18.04 -23.71 19.70
CA THR A 561 17.11 -23.79 20.83
C THR A 561 15.70 -24.19 20.37
N LEU A 562 14.77 -24.24 21.30
CA LEU A 562 13.38 -24.61 21.03
C LEU A 562 12.49 -23.41 20.66
N GLY A 563 13.05 -22.20 20.67
CA GLY A 563 12.28 -20.98 20.40
C GLY A 563 11.08 -20.83 21.31
N ALA A 564 9.93 -20.57 20.72
CA ALA A 564 8.64 -20.47 21.42
C ALA A 564 8.00 -21.85 21.71
N GLY A 565 8.73 -22.93 21.48
CA GLY A 565 8.32 -24.30 21.77
C GLY A 565 8.67 -25.27 20.66
N ALA A 566 8.81 -26.54 21.01
CA ALA A 566 8.95 -27.65 20.08
C ALA A 566 8.48 -28.94 20.75
N ALA A 567 7.96 -29.86 19.96
CA ALA A 567 7.71 -31.21 20.42
C ALA A 567 9.00 -32.05 20.33
N ALA A 568 9.20 -32.94 21.28
CA ALA A 568 10.31 -33.87 21.27
C ALA A 568 9.85 -35.28 21.64
N LEU A 569 10.48 -36.25 21.05
CA LEU A 569 10.35 -37.63 21.49
C LEU A 569 11.24 -37.88 22.74
N ILE A 570 10.72 -38.56 23.71
CA ILE A 570 11.46 -38.93 24.89
C ILE A 570 12.06 -40.31 24.65
N ALA A 571 13.39 -40.40 24.65
CA ALA A 571 14.09 -41.69 24.62
C ALA A 571 14.37 -42.15 26.08
N PRO A 572 13.80 -43.26 26.56
CA PRO A 572 14.07 -43.74 27.89
C PRO A 572 15.55 -44.20 27.98
N THR A 573 16.31 -43.59 28.89
CA THR A 573 17.65 -44.05 29.21
C THR A 573 17.59 -45.17 30.25
N LEU A 574 18.14 -46.32 29.92
CA LEU A 574 18.22 -47.51 30.78
C LEU A 574 19.32 -47.43 31.88
N ASN A 575 19.71 -46.27 32.37
CA ASN A 575 20.69 -46.14 33.44
C ASN A 575 20.14 -45.47 34.69
N SER A 576 20.10 -46.29 35.76
CA SER A 576 19.42 -46.15 37.02
C SER A 576 19.98 -45.11 38.01
N LYS A 577 20.67 -44.05 37.60
CA LYS A 577 21.21 -43.10 38.59
C LYS A 577 21.00 -41.59 38.35
N LEU A 578 20.55 -41.15 37.21
CA LEU A 578 19.98 -39.81 37.00
C LEU A 578 19.07 -39.90 35.79
N SER A 579 17.81 -39.55 35.91
CA SER A 579 16.85 -39.46 34.83
C SER A 579 17.15 -38.23 33.94
N THR A 580 18.18 -38.30 33.13
CA THR A 580 18.34 -37.38 32.00
C THR A 580 17.44 -37.91 30.90
N LEU A 581 16.34 -37.21 30.68
CA LEU A 581 15.49 -37.43 29.52
C LEU A 581 16.31 -37.06 28.26
N ASN A 582 16.63 -38.06 27.43
CA ASN A 582 17.16 -37.78 26.09
C ASN A 582 16.00 -37.32 25.21
N LEU A 583 15.95 -36.02 24.92
CA LEU A 583 14.97 -35.42 24.04
C LEU A 583 15.48 -35.44 22.63
N VAL A 584 14.73 -36.03 21.70
CA VAL A 584 15.04 -36.08 20.27
C VAL A 584 14.08 -35.16 19.53
N TYR A 585 14.61 -34.08 19.00
CA TYR A 585 13.84 -33.08 18.24
C TYR A 585 13.87 -33.38 16.75
N PRO A 586 12.75 -33.19 16.01
CA PRO A 586 12.79 -33.14 14.56
C PRO A 586 13.48 -31.86 14.11
N LEU A 587 14.38 -31.97 13.16
CA LEU A 587 15.17 -30.83 12.67
C LEU A 587 14.33 -29.89 11.79
N HIS A 588 13.48 -30.44 10.91
CA HIS A 588 12.68 -29.71 9.93
C HIS A 588 11.49 -30.57 9.51
N TYR A 589 10.55 -30.00 8.78
CA TYR A 589 9.47 -30.76 8.16
C TYR A 589 9.97 -31.42 6.85
N GLU A 590 9.37 -32.54 6.48
CA GLU A 590 9.52 -33.19 5.17
C GLU A 590 8.50 -32.62 4.17
N LYS A 591 7.27 -32.35 4.65
CA LYS A 591 6.19 -31.81 3.85
C LYS A 591 5.36 -30.85 4.69
N ALA A 592 4.95 -29.73 4.11
CA ALA A 592 3.95 -28.83 4.69
C ALA A 592 2.83 -28.59 3.69
N GLU A 593 1.58 -28.73 4.16
CA GLU A 593 0.35 -28.54 3.38
C GLU A 593 -0.51 -27.49 4.05
N ILE A 594 -0.68 -26.34 3.41
CA ILE A 594 -1.58 -25.29 3.90
C ILE A 594 -3.01 -25.73 3.58
N LEU A 595 -3.81 -25.93 4.62
CA LEU A 595 -5.18 -26.43 4.56
C LEU A 595 -6.19 -25.28 4.57
N ASP A 596 -5.94 -24.25 5.40
CA ASP A 596 -6.72 -23.03 5.47
C ASP A 596 -5.78 -21.83 5.37
N ASN A 597 -6.22 -20.84 4.59
CA ASN A 597 -5.52 -19.56 4.41
C ASN A 597 -6.60 -18.50 4.14
N GLY A 598 -6.97 -17.73 5.15
CA GLY A 598 -8.18 -16.92 5.04
C GLY A 598 -8.26 -15.73 6.00
N PRO A 599 -9.41 -15.07 6.02
CA PRO A 599 -9.57 -13.89 6.86
C PRO A 599 -9.55 -14.18 8.36
N LEU A 600 -9.87 -15.43 8.79
CA LEU A 600 -10.08 -15.74 10.20
C LEU A 600 -9.17 -16.84 10.73
N ARG A 601 -8.79 -17.81 9.92
CA ARG A 601 -7.99 -18.97 10.32
C ARG A 601 -6.96 -19.36 9.28
N PHE A 602 -5.76 -19.59 9.76
CA PHE A 602 -4.70 -20.32 9.05
C PHE A 602 -4.58 -21.73 9.63
N THR A 603 -4.47 -22.75 8.79
CA THR A 603 -4.20 -24.13 9.20
C THR A 603 -3.16 -24.74 8.29
N VAL A 604 -2.13 -25.38 8.87
CA VAL A 604 -1.11 -26.11 8.12
C VAL A 604 -0.87 -27.48 8.75
N ARG A 605 -0.77 -28.50 7.90
CA ARG A 605 -0.33 -29.85 8.26
C ARG A 605 1.14 -29.98 7.92
N MET A 606 1.98 -30.24 8.94
CA MET A 606 3.41 -30.52 8.76
C MET A 606 3.67 -32.01 9.01
N THR A 607 4.31 -32.67 8.06
CA THR A 607 4.78 -34.06 8.20
C THR A 607 6.28 -34.01 8.45
N MET A 608 6.74 -34.56 9.56
CA MET A 608 8.15 -34.63 9.90
C MET A 608 8.81 -35.86 9.27
N PRO A 609 10.14 -35.84 9.05
CA PRO A 609 10.86 -37.02 8.57
C PRO A 609 10.67 -38.23 9.47
N ALA A 610 10.52 -39.40 8.86
CA ALA A 610 10.47 -40.65 9.60
C ALA A 610 11.77 -40.90 10.37
N ARG A 611 11.66 -41.31 11.63
CA ARG A 611 12.79 -41.61 12.50
C ARG A 611 12.78 -43.07 12.93
N PRO A 612 13.91 -43.80 12.82
CA PRO A 612 14.00 -45.19 13.28
C PRO A 612 13.73 -45.29 14.78
N CYS A 613 12.93 -46.25 15.23
CA CYS A 613 12.68 -46.52 16.62
C CYS A 613 13.98 -46.84 17.39
N SER A 614 15.01 -47.36 16.73
CA SER A 614 16.34 -47.54 17.28
C SER A 614 17.01 -46.26 17.81
N ALA A 615 16.66 -45.10 17.29
CA ALA A 615 17.15 -43.81 17.76
C ALA A 615 16.56 -43.42 19.12
N LEU A 616 15.49 -44.09 19.57
CA LEU A 616 14.80 -43.83 20.83
C LEU A 616 15.33 -44.66 22.02
N GLY A 617 16.24 -45.58 21.79
CA GLY A 617 16.89 -46.38 22.83
C GLY A 617 15.90 -47.29 23.57
N GLY A 618 15.84 -48.56 23.28
CA GLY A 618 14.98 -49.54 23.97
C GLY A 618 14.93 -50.85 23.19
N SER A 619 14.23 -51.88 23.69
CA SER A 619 14.02 -53.16 23.05
C SER A 619 13.31 -53.10 21.66
N ALA A 620 12.79 -51.93 21.29
CA ALA A 620 12.25 -51.63 19.96
C ALA A 620 13.37 -51.45 18.87
N ALA A 621 14.63 -51.44 19.27
CA ALA A 621 15.77 -51.26 18.37
C ALA A 621 15.93 -52.37 17.30
N GLU A 622 15.27 -53.51 17.49
CA GLU A 622 15.40 -54.68 16.60
C GLU A 622 14.29 -54.78 15.54
N SER A 623 13.22 -53.94 15.61
CA SER A 623 12.02 -54.12 14.77
C SER A 623 12.14 -53.51 13.36
N GLY A 624 13.11 -52.66 13.09
CA GLY A 624 13.18 -51.91 11.82
C GLY A 624 12.07 -50.86 11.65
N ASP A 625 11.24 -50.65 12.67
CA ASP A 625 10.12 -49.73 12.66
C ASP A 625 10.58 -48.26 12.73
N SER A 626 9.79 -47.39 12.17
CA SER A 626 10.02 -45.95 12.22
C SER A 626 8.78 -45.21 12.71
N ILE A 627 8.98 -44.09 13.44
CA ILE A 627 7.94 -43.19 13.89
C ILE A 627 7.96 -41.96 13.03
N ARG A 628 6.79 -41.54 12.60
CA ARG A 628 6.58 -40.29 11.85
C ARG A 628 5.63 -39.40 12.64
N GLU A 629 6.06 -38.19 12.89
CA GLU A 629 5.28 -37.16 13.57
C GLU A 629 4.53 -36.30 12.56
N ILE A 630 3.25 -36.04 12.82
CA ILE A 630 2.44 -35.11 12.05
C ILE A 630 1.97 -34.00 13.00
N ARG A 631 2.15 -32.75 12.61
CA ARG A 631 1.65 -31.57 13.35
C ARG A 631 0.55 -30.89 12.57
N LEU A 632 -0.57 -30.64 13.21
CA LEU A 632 -1.60 -29.74 12.71
C LEU A 632 -1.52 -28.44 13.50
N ILE A 633 -1.16 -27.35 12.83
CA ILE A 633 -1.01 -26.03 13.45
C ILE A 633 -2.18 -25.17 12.99
N THR A 634 -2.89 -24.59 13.94
CA THR A 634 -4.03 -23.69 13.69
C THR A 634 -3.81 -22.36 14.39
N GLN A 635 -3.99 -21.26 13.64
CA GLN A 635 -3.88 -19.89 14.13
C GLN A 635 -5.15 -19.12 13.77
N ASP A 636 -5.88 -18.64 14.78
CA ASP A 636 -7.09 -17.85 14.63
C ASP A 636 -6.81 -16.36 14.83
N CYS A 637 -7.56 -15.49 14.13
CA CYS A 637 -7.60 -14.07 14.41
C CYS A 637 -8.00 -13.79 15.85
N GLY A 638 -7.44 -12.73 16.47
CA GLY A 638 -7.65 -12.37 17.87
C GLY A 638 -6.79 -13.16 18.85
N SER A 639 -6.17 -14.30 18.45
CA SER A 639 -5.36 -15.15 19.32
C SER A 639 -3.87 -14.77 19.27
N HIS A 640 -3.22 -14.73 20.44
CA HIS A 640 -1.76 -14.62 20.56
C HIS A 640 -1.05 -15.99 20.50
N PHE A 641 -1.79 -17.08 20.38
CA PHE A 641 -1.26 -18.43 20.43
C PHE A 641 -1.70 -19.25 19.23
N ALA A 642 -0.78 -20.04 18.70
CA ALA A 642 -1.11 -21.09 17.74
C ALA A 642 -1.43 -22.39 18.50
N ARG A 643 -2.47 -23.12 18.08
CA ARG A 643 -2.78 -24.46 18.58
C ARG A 643 -1.98 -25.47 17.76
N VAL A 644 -1.27 -26.37 18.42
CA VAL A 644 -0.51 -27.44 17.80
C VAL A 644 -1.04 -28.78 18.28
N GLU A 645 -1.56 -29.58 17.36
CA GLU A 645 -1.97 -30.96 17.58
C GLU A 645 -0.91 -31.88 16.98
N ILE A 646 -0.48 -32.93 17.71
CA ILE A 646 0.58 -33.85 17.30
C ILE A 646 0.03 -35.27 17.31
N THR A 647 0.23 -35.97 16.19
CA THR A 647 -0.15 -37.37 16.01
C THR A 647 1.01 -38.19 15.43
#